data_f9128abd691110787a2fa8c87c40b94c
#
_entry.id   f9128abd691110787a2fa8c87c40b94c
#
_cell.length_a   1.000
_cell.length_b   1.000
_cell.length_c   1.000
_cell.angle_alpha   90.00
_cell.angle_beta   90.00
_cell.angle_gamma   90.00
#
_symmetry.space_group_name_H-M   'P 1'
#
loop_
_entity.id
_entity.type
_entity.pdbx_description
1 polymer ?
#
loop_
_entity_poly.entity_id
_entity_poly.type
_entity_poly.pdbx_seq_one_letter_code
_entity_poly.pdbx_strand_id
1 'polypeptide(L)'
;MRKKVLTSLILIGALVFTTAFAFAGTSVSRYTGKTYSHNSRFDNSVMVNGLDVSIYQKTINWQQAKADGIDFAIARVGGRGYGAAGKMYSDDNFKQNIQGAKAAGMLVGIYFFSQAIDEMEAIAEARYAVELMHEAGVYELDLPIFMDYEFSGGSAGRLTQAKLSKTKATKIARAFCEEVKLLGYKPGIYANLNFLNNTIDGAALGKDYPIWAAQYNSQCDFKGDYIWWQYASSGKVSGISASNDCNFWYIDRNPQPTTPSSLANAQVVLTGSSSYTYDGGQSFTPSVSVSLGGVPLTEGVDYNVRYVNNTQAGTAYAMIMGKGLYSDYQMVPFEIKPSTNLSGIRVADIPDMDYTGTEQKPSSIIVTDDMGRTLKNNLDYTYTVSNAVEAGTATVKITFKGNYSGTKTAQYQINQTGQTIKIGNQKTTAQVNEAPFNLNVSLKYSGAKISYTSSNTSVATVSSDGTVTVKGPGTTTITVKAAATGSVGSASKSFTLTVKNPAQVVTTSYTKYKRTELDKMFNLNAKSDGDGTLTYKSSDESVAKVSSKGGVTVVGPGVVTITVTASETAKFGEGKKEVTITVSALDKDAREAKAAKLIAGVEKTTVVSAKATELSGQQIKVEWKKKNSGYDVDYYQVYRSTKQTSGFKKIYTTKDSKEKSVINFRDVNPNTTYWYKIRGVREINGELIYTPYTKISVKTKR
;
A
#
# COMPACT_ATOMS: atom_id res chain seq x y z
N MET A 1 -75.48 -15.03 -51.63
CA MET A 1 -74.89 -14.09 -50.67
C MET A 1 -74.04 -14.95 -49.70
N ARG A 2 -72.73 -14.96 -49.87
CA ARG A 2 -71.81 -15.74 -49.06
C ARG A 2 -71.27 -14.85 -47.93
N LYS A 3 -71.53 -15.20 -46.64
CA LYS A 3 -70.94 -14.57 -45.48
C LYS A 3 -69.53 -15.11 -45.32
N LYS A 4 -68.55 -14.25 -45.43
CA LYS A 4 -67.17 -14.55 -45.02
C LYS A 4 -67.07 -14.43 -43.50
N VAL A 5 -66.75 -15.53 -42.85
CA VAL A 5 -66.32 -15.52 -41.42
C VAL A 5 -64.83 -15.17 -41.44
N LEU A 6 -64.50 -14.07 -40.82
CA LEU A 6 -63.10 -13.63 -40.62
C LEU A 6 -62.62 -14.20 -39.30
N THR A 7 -61.83 -15.23 -39.39
CA THR A 7 -61.13 -15.81 -38.21
C THR A 7 -59.92 -14.95 -37.93
N SER A 8 -59.99 -14.13 -36.86
CA SER A 8 -58.83 -13.40 -36.36
C SER A 8 -57.89 -14.37 -35.66
N LEU A 9 -56.77 -14.70 -36.31
CA LEU A 9 -55.62 -15.33 -35.69
C LEU A 9 -54.94 -14.27 -34.81
N ILE A 10 -55.06 -14.38 -33.49
CA ILE A 10 -54.24 -13.64 -32.56
C ILE A 10 -52.86 -14.30 -32.57
N LEU A 11 -51.96 -13.70 -33.34
CA LEU A 11 -50.55 -14.03 -33.30
C LEU A 11 -49.98 -13.40 -32.01
N ILE A 12 -49.92 -14.20 -30.95
CA ILE A 12 -49.11 -13.84 -29.75
C ILE A 12 -47.68 -13.93 -30.22
N GLY A 13 -47.18 -12.79 -30.69
CA GLY A 13 -45.74 -12.63 -30.91
C GLY A 13 -45.06 -12.70 -29.56
N ALA A 14 -44.46 -13.83 -29.28
CA ALA A 14 -43.41 -13.92 -28.28
C ALA A 14 -42.30 -12.98 -28.73
N LEU A 15 -42.33 -11.73 -28.21
CA LEU A 15 -41.19 -10.84 -28.31
C LEU A 15 -40.11 -11.46 -27.44
N VAL A 16 -39.34 -12.33 -28.05
CA VAL A 16 -38.06 -12.77 -27.49
C VAL A 16 -37.19 -11.51 -27.50
N PHE A 17 -37.17 -10.76 -26.39
CA PHE A 17 -36.14 -9.79 -26.16
C PHE A 17 -34.83 -10.57 -25.98
N THR A 18 -34.20 -10.91 -27.08
CA THR A 18 -32.79 -11.26 -27.11
C THR A 18 -31.97 -9.99 -26.94
N THR A 19 -31.98 -9.39 -25.76
CA THR A 19 -30.82 -8.69 -25.29
C THR A 19 -29.91 -9.72 -24.63
N ALA A 20 -29.58 -10.76 -25.43
CA ALA A 20 -28.35 -11.44 -25.19
C ALA A 20 -27.26 -10.36 -25.29
N PHE A 21 -26.70 -9.94 -24.17
CA PHE A 21 -25.31 -9.57 -24.22
C PHE A 21 -24.61 -10.83 -24.70
N ALA A 22 -24.55 -10.97 -26.04
CA ALA A 22 -23.65 -11.90 -26.65
C ALA A 22 -22.29 -11.62 -26.00
N PHE A 23 -21.74 -12.58 -25.34
CA PHE A 23 -20.35 -12.58 -24.94
C PHE A 23 -19.55 -12.41 -26.25
N ALA A 24 -19.29 -11.18 -26.66
CA ALA A 24 -18.40 -10.89 -27.78
C ALA A 24 -16.98 -11.09 -27.28
N GLY A 25 -16.65 -12.28 -26.81
CA GLY A 25 -15.30 -12.72 -26.45
C GLY A 25 -14.53 -11.84 -25.45
N THR A 26 -15.05 -10.67 -25.02
CA THR A 26 -14.35 -9.74 -24.14
C THR A 26 -15.26 -9.07 -23.12
N SER A 27 -14.71 -8.78 -21.92
CA SER A 27 -15.37 -7.97 -20.90
C SER A 27 -14.38 -6.97 -20.26
N VAL A 28 -14.90 -5.86 -19.76
CA VAL A 28 -14.11 -4.91 -18.97
C VAL A 28 -14.38 -5.16 -17.49
N SER A 29 -13.34 -5.56 -16.76
CA SER A 29 -13.46 -5.73 -15.32
C SER A 29 -13.57 -4.36 -14.63
N ARG A 30 -14.64 -4.15 -13.86
CA ARG A 30 -14.80 -2.96 -13.04
C ARG A 30 -13.77 -2.87 -11.90
N TYR A 31 -13.19 -3.99 -11.52
CA TYR A 31 -12.25 -4.07 -10.38
C TYR A 31 -10.81 -3.72 -10.79
N THR A 32 -10.44 -3.99 -12.04
CA THR A 32 -9.09 -3.69 -12.56
C THR A 32 -9.08 -2.60 -13.62
N GLY A 33 -10.23 -2.28 -14.22
CA GLY A 33 -10.35 -1.37 -15.36
C GLY A 33 -9.79 -1.92 -16.67
N LYS A 34 -9.35 -3.19 -16.70
CA LYS A 34 -8.75 -3.85 -17.87
C LYS A 34 -9.78 -4.65 -18.64
N THR A 35 -9.52 -4.84 -19.93
CA THR A 35 -10.29 -5.73 -20.82
C THR A 35 -9.71 -7.13 -20.77
N TYR A 36 -10.59 -8.12 -20.67
CA TYR A 36 -10.27 -9.54 -20.66
C TYR A 36 -10.99 -10.27 -21.80
N SER A 37 -10.29 -11.17 -22.48
CA SER A 37 -10.83 -12.01 -23.53
C SER A 37 -11.18 -13.39 -22.96
N HIS A 38 -12.39 -13.86 -23.24
CA HIS A 38 -12.89 -15.12 -22.75
C HIS A 38 -12.87 -16.18 -23.87
N ASN A 39 -12.59 -17.41 -23.47
CA ASN A 39 -12.59 -18.53 -24.42
C ASN A 39 -14.02 -18.77 -24.94
N SER A 40 -14.18 -18.95 -26.25
CA SER A 40 -15.48 -19.17 -26.91
C SER A 40 -16.28 -20.37 -26.37
N ARG A 41 -15.62 -21.35 -25.74
CA ARG A 41 -16.33 -22.43 -25.04
C ARG A 41 -17.26 -21.96 -23.93
N PHE A 42 -17.09 -20.71 -23.45
CA PHE A 42 -17.91 -20.09 -22.42
C PHE A 42 -19.03 -19.20 -22.97
N ASP A 43 -19.24 -19.14 -24.30
CA ASP A 43 -20.26 -18.29 -24.90
C ASP A 43 -21.68 -18.62 -24.41
N ASN A 44 -21.90 -19.87 -23.97
CA ASN A 44 -23.16 -20.28 -23.35
C ASN A 44 -23.15 -20.26 -21.83
N SER A 45 -22.16 -19.63 -21.21
CA SER A 45 -22.06 -19.56 -19.75
C SER A 45 -22.57 -18.25 -19.19
N VAL A 46 -22.96 -18.28 -17.92
CA VAL A 46 -23.10 -17.08 -17.08
C VAL A 46 -21.74 -16.83 -16.46
N MET A 47 -21.16 -15.66 -16.71
CA MET A 47 -19.95 -15.24 -16.04
C MET A 47 -20.29 -14.56 -14.71
N VAL A 48 -19.66 -15.01 -13.64
CA VAL A 48 -19.87 -14.55 -12.28
C VAL A 48 -18.54 -14.05 -11.71
N ASN A 49 -18.57 -12.91 -11.02
CA ASN A 49 -17.39 -12.32 -10.40
C ASN A 49 -17.24 -12.78 -8.96
N GLY A 50 -16.04 -13.07 -8.55
CA GLY A 50 -15.72 -13.45 -7.19
C GLY A 50 -14.33 -13.08 -6.75
N LEU A 51 -14.07 -13.34 -5.48
CA LEU A 51 -12.79 -13.11 -4.84
C LEU A 51 -12.27 -14.40 -4.20
N ASP A 52 -10.97 -14.53 -4.13
CA ASP A 52 -10.36 -15.37 -3.12
C ASP A 52 -9.66 -14.50 -2.07
N VAL A 53 -9.76 -14.94 -0.82
CA VAL A 53 -9.40 -14.14 0.33
C VAL A 53 -8.70 -14.96 1.42
N SER A 54 -7.89 -14.27 2.19
CA SER A 54 -7.16 -14.84 3.32
C SER A 54 -6.97 -13.79 4.42
N ILE A 55 -6.10 -14.03 5.36
CA ILE A 55 -5.67 -13.05 6.38
C ILE A 55 -5.17 -11.73 5.77
N TYR A 56 -4.65 -11.75 4.54
CA TYR A 56 -4.07 -10.57 3.89
C TYR A 56 -5.08 -9.49 3.53
N GLN A 57 -6.35 -9.84 3.31
CA GLN A 57 -7.43 -8.88 3.05
C GLN A 57 -7.92 -8.18 4.33
N LYS A 58 -7.47 -8.64 5.52
CA LYS A 58 -7.84 -8.08 6.84
C LYS A 58 -9.35 -8.10 7.06
N THR A 59 -9.92 -6.96 7.44
CA THR A 59 -11.37 -6.84 7.65
C THR A 59 -12.05 -6.46 6.34
N ILE A 60 -13.08 -7.22 5.97
CA ILE A 60 -13.86 -7.06 4.75
C ILE A 60 -15.29 -6.65 5.10
N ASN A 61 -15.79 -5.61 4.43
CA ASN A 61 -17.21 -5.30 4.43
C ASN A 61 -17.90 -6.08 3.29
N TRP A 62 -18.37 -7.27 3.62
CA TRP A 62 -18.94 -8.21 2.66
C TRP A 62 -20.23 -7.70 2.00
N GLN A 63 -21.03 -6.90 2.69
CA GLN A 63 -22.23 -6.29 2.11
C GLN A 63 -21.87 -5.29 1.00
N GLN A 64 -20.84 -4.48 1.21
CA GLN A 64 -20.35 -3.58 0.18
C GLN A 64 -19.73 -4.34 -1.00
N ALA A 65 -18.98 -5.42 -0.76
CA ALA A 65 -18.42 -6.25 -1.80
C ALA A 65 -19.53 -6.93 -2.64
N LYS A 66 -20.58 -7.44 -2.00
CA LYS A 66 -21.76 -8.00 -2.68
C LYS A 66 -22.47 -6.93 -3.52
N ALA A 67 -22.70 -5.77 -2.93
CA ALA A 67 -23.32 -4.65 -3.64
C ALA A 67 -22.48 -4.10 -4.81
N ASP A 68 -21.15 -4.34 -4.78
CA ASP A 68 -20.24 -4.03 -5.89
C ASP A 68 -20.23 -5.10 -7.00
N GLY A 69 -21.03 -6.16 -6.85
CA GLY A 69 -21.22 -7.22 -7.86
C GLY A 69 -20.30 -8.44 -7.67
N ILE A 70 -19.83 -8.67 -6.45
CA ILE A 70 -19.12 -9.90 -6.09
C ILE A 70 -20.16 -10.93 -5.63
N ASP A 71 -20.22 -12.07 -6.31
CA ASP A 71 -21.22 -13.10 -6.06
C ASP A 71 -20.67 -14.32 -5.33
N PHE A 72 -19.36 -14.53 -5.34
CA PHE A 72 -18.76 -15.65 -4.64
C PHE A 72 -17.44 -15.27 -3.94
N ALA A 73 -17.13 -16.02 -2.90
CA ALA A 73 -15.87 -15.93 -2.17
C ALA A 73 -15.27 -17.31 -1.94
N ILE A 74 -13.97 -17.47 -2.20
CA ILE A 74 -13.21 -18.67 -1.88
C ILE A 74 -12.23 -18.29 -0.77
N ALA A 75 -12.49 -18.74 0.46
CA ALA A 75 -11.70 -18.33 1.63
C ALA A 75 -10.59 -19.33 1.94
N ARG A 76 -9.37 -18.85 2.19
CA ARG A 76 -8.30 -19.72 2.68
C ARG A 76 -8.68 -20.28 4.04
N VAL A 77 -8.78 -21.60 4.14
CA VAL A 77 -9.05 -22.26 5.42
C VAL A 77 -7.77 -22.48 6.23
N GLY A 78 -6.67 -22.68 5.55
CA GLY A 78 -5.34 -22.92 6.12
C GLY A 78 -4.34 -23.31 5.06
N GLY A 79 -3.25 -23.91 5.46
CA GLY A 79 -2.22 -24.37 4.53
C GLY A 79 -1.17 -25.22 5.20
N ARG A 80 -0.25 -25.73 4.37
CA ARG A 80 1.01 -26.32 4.81
C ARG A 80 2.15 -25.36 4.52
N GLY A 81 3.01 -25.14 5.51
CA GLY A 81 4.18 -24.29 5.37
C GLY A 81 5.16 -24.81 4.31
N TYR A 82 5.70 -23.92 3.51
CA TYR A 82 6.65 -24.23 2.42
C TYR A 82 8.07 -24.50 2.90
N GLY A 83 8.36 -24.39 4.21
CA GLY A 83 9.63 -24.83 4.80
C GLY A 83 9.72 -26.36 4.89
N ALA A 84 10.93 -26.89 5.15
CA ALA A 84 11.21 -28.32 5.20
C ALA A 84 10.29 -29.10 6.17
N ALA A 85 9.92 -28.49 7.30
CA ALA A 85 9.06 -29.12 8.31
C ALA A 85 7.62 -29.33 7.83
N GLY A 86 7.14 -28.56 6.84
CA GLY A 86 5.80 -28.69 6.27
C GLY A 86 4.68 -28.68 7.31
N LYS A 87 4.76 -27.83 8.35
CA LYS A 87 3.73 -27.77 9.41
C LYS A 87 2.44 -27.18 8.85
N MET A 88 1.32 -27.83 9.11
CA MET A 88 -0.02 -27.31 8.78
C MET A 88 -0.39 -26.16 9.71
N TYR A 89 -1.18 -25.22 9.22
CA TYR A 89 -1.67 -24.04 9.94
C TYR A 89 -3.08 -23.65 9.48
N SER A 90 -3.84 -23.01 10.35
CA SER A 90 -5.13 -22.37 10.02
C SER A 90 -4.93 -20.93 9.57
N ASP A 91 -5.83 -20.39 8.75
CA ASP A 91 -5.90 -18.96 8.46
C ASP A 91 -6.70 -18.26 9.56
N ASP A 92 -6.07 -17.29 10.23
CA ASP A 92 -6.69 -16.61 11.39
C ASP A 92 -7.98 -15.84 11.05
N ASN A 93 -8.15 -15.45 9.77
CA ASN A 93 -9.34 -14.74 9.32
C ASN A 93 -10.37 -15.66 8.65
N PHE A 94 -10.11 -16.96 8.56
CA PHE A 94 -10.99 -17.89 7.84
C PHE A 94 -12.44 -17.82 8.33
N LYS A 95 -12.66 -17.99 9.63
CA LYS A 95 -14.01 -17.98 10.21
C LYS A 95 -14.74 -16.68 9.92
N GLN A 96 -14.08 -15.54 10.09
CA GLN A 96 -14.66 -14.23 9.82
C GLN A 96 -14.99 -14.08 8.33
N ASN A 97 -14.09 -14.48 7.44
CA ASN A 97 -14.25 -14.36 6.00
C ASN A 97 -15.41 -15.22 5.50
N ILE A 98 -15.43 -16.51 5.83
CA ILE A 98 -16.45 -17.43 5.33
C ILE A 98 -17.85 -17.09 5.86
N GLN A 99 -17.97 -16.75 7.16
CA GLN A 99 -19.24 -16.39 7.76
C GLN A 99 -19.75 -15.05 7.23
N GLY A 100 -18.85 -14.07 7.07
CA GLY A 100 -19.19 -12.75 6.51
C GLY A 100 -19.69 -12.84 5.07
N ALA A 101 -19.01 -13.62 4.22
CA ALA A 101 -19.42 -13.85 2.84
C ALA A 101 -20.79 -14.55 2.77
N LYS A 102 -21.01 -15.59 3.58
CA LYS A 102 -22.32 -16.27 3.67
C LYS A 102 -23.43 -15.33 4.13
N ALA A 103 -23.18 -14.53 5.15
CA ALA A 103 -24.16 -13.56 5.68
C ALA A 103 -24.51 -12.47 4.65
N ALA A 104 -23.59 -12.15 3.73
CA ALA A 104 -23.85 -11.25 2.61
C ALA A 104 -24.57 -11.93 1.42
N GLY A 105 -24.91 -13.21 1.52
CA GLY A 105 -25.59 -13.97 0.46
C GLY A 105 -24.68 -14.34 -0.70
N MET A 106 -23.36 -14.40 -0.50
CA MET A 106 -22.43 -14.90 -1.49
C MET A 106 -22.38 -16.42 -1.47
N LEU A 107 -22.09 -17.01 -2.65
CA LEU A 107 -21.70 -18.40 -2.73
C LEU A 107 -20.29 -18.56 -2.15
N VAL A 108 -20.10 -19.60 -1.35
CA VAL A 108 -18.83 -19.79 -0.65
C VAL A 108 -18.16 -21.11 -0.97
N GLY A 109 -16.85 -21.05 -1.14
CA GLY A 109 -15.94 -22.17 -1.20
C GLY A 109 -14.74 -21.92 -0.32
N ILE A 110 -13.87 -22.91 -0.24
CA ILE A 110 -12.62 -22.77 0.50
C ILE A 110 -11.41 -23.24 -0.31
N TYR A 111 -10.24 -22.77 0.04
CA TYR A 111 -9.00 -23.33 -0.47
C TYR A 111 -8.01 -23.62 0.65
N PHE A 112 -7.21 -24.67 0.43
CA PHE A 112 -6.12 -25.06 1.29
C PHE A 112 -4.79 -24.88 0.55
N PHE A 113 -3.90 -24.02 1.08
CA PHE A 113 -2.58 -23.82 0.50
C PHE A 113 -1.72 -25.07 0.71
N SER A 114 -1.60 -25.86 -0.33
CA SER A 114 -0.95 -27.17 -0.29
C SER A 114 0.53 -27.08 -0.59
N GLN A 115 1.32 -27.77 0.22
CA GLN A 115 2.72 -28.07 -0.04
C GLN A 115 3.01 -29.56 0.11
N ALA A 116 2.02 -30.40 -0.21
CA ALA A 116 2.15 -31.85 -0.14
C ALA A 116 3.19 -32.38 -1.13
N ILE A 117 4.06 -33.29 -0.69
CA ILE A 117 5.08 -33.94 -1.50
C ILE A 117 4.82 -35.44 -1.70
N ASP A 118 3.78 -35.94 -1.07
CA ASP A 118 3.24 -37.31 -1.29
C ASP A 118 1.72 -37.33 -1.09
N GLU A 119 1.10 -38.46 -1.47
CA GLU A 119 -0.36 -38.64 -1.45
C GLU A 119 -0.91 -38.65 -0.02
N MET A 120 -0.16 -39.16 0.96
CA MET A 120 -0.60 -39.20 2.37
C MET A 120 -0.67 -37.79 2.97
N GLU A 121 0.28 -36.93 2.60
CA GLU A 121 0.22 -35.52 2.99
C GLU A 121 -0.97 -34.80 2.40
N ALA A 122 -1.29 -35.05 1.12
CA ALA A 122 -2.44 -34.45 0.45
C ALA A 122 -3.77 -34.91 1.09
N ILE A 123 -3.88 -36.20 1.46
CA ILE A 123 -5.02 -36.74 2.21
C ILE A 123 -5.13 -36.04 3.59
N ALA A 124 -4.00 -35.89 4.29
CA ALA A 124 -3.99 -35.22 5.58
C ALA A 124 -4.39 -33.73 5.47
N GLU A 125 -3.97 -33.05 4.39
CA GLU A 125 -4.36 -31.65 4.11
C GLU A 125 -5.86 -31.54 3.84
N ALA A 126 -6.45 -32.45 3.06
CA ALA A 126 -7.87 -32.47 2.78
C ALA A 126 -8.72 -32.65 4.06
N ARG A 127 -8.31 -33.59 4.93
CA ARG A 127 -8.93 -33.82 6.23
C ARG A 127 -8.84 -32.61 7.12
N TYR A 128 -7.67 -32.03 7.22
CA TYR A 128 -7.44 -30.84 8.06
C TYR A 128 -8.22 -29.62 7.56
N ALA A 129 -8.34 -29.45 6.24
CA ALA A 129 -9.17 -28.40 5.66
C ALA A 129 -10.65 -28.54 6.07
N VAL A 130 -11.19 -29.75 6.06
CA VAL A 130 -12.57 -30.02 6.48
C VAL A 130 -12.73 -29.87 8.00
N GLU A 131 -11.77 -30.30 8.79
CA GLU A 131 -11.75 -30.10 10.24
C GLU A 131 -11.82 -28.60 10.60
N LEU A 132 -10.93 -27.78 10.06
CA LEU A 132 -10.93 -26.33 10.28
C LEU A 132 -12.22 -25.66 9.81
N MET A 133 -12.80 -26.12 8.71
CA MET A 133 -14.10 -25.66 8.23
C MET A 133 -15.22 -25.96 9.24
N HIS A 134 -15.26 -27.18 9.78
CA HIS A 134 -16.23 -27.58 10.81
C HIS A 134 -16.04 -26.81 12.12
N GLU A 135 -14.80 -26.58 12.55
CA GLU A 135 -14.47 -25.73 13.71
C GLU A 135 -14.97 -24.28 13.54
N ALA A 136 -15.01 -23.78 12.32
CA ALA A 136 -15.60 -22.49 12.01
C ALA A 136 -17.14 -22.51 11.99
N GLY A 137 -17.78 -23.69 12.18
CA GLY A 137 -19.23 -23.87 12.14
C GLY A 137 -19.81 -23.92 10.73
N VAL A 138 -18.99 -24.28 9.74
CA VAL A 138 -19.40 -24.41 8.33
C VAL A 138 -19.41 -25.89 7.97
N TYR A 139 -20.57 -26.41 7.58
CA TYR A 139 -20.79 -27.83 7.24
C TYR A 139 -21.23 -28.01 5.79
N GLU A 140 -21.64 -26.94 5.10
CA GLU A 140 -22.07 -26.93 3.71
C GLU A 140 -21.38 -25.80 2.95
N LEU A 141 -20.91 -26.12 1.76
CA LEU A 141 -20.31 -25.19 0.80
C LEU A 141 -21.12 -25.19 -0.50
N ASP A 142 -21.23 -24.01 -1.12
CA ASP A 142 -21.82 -23.89 -2.45
C ASP A 142 -20.81 -24.25 -3.56
N LEU A 143 -19.54 -23.97 -3.30
CA LEU A 143 -18.40 -24.13 -4.21
C LEU A 143 -17.43 -25.20 -3.69
N PRO A 144 -16.48 -25.67 -4.51
CA PRO A 144 -15.53 -26.71 -4.12
C PRO A 144 -14.60 -26.33 -2.95
N ILE A 145 -13.99 -27.37 -2.38
CA ILE A 145 -12.77 -27.29 -1.59
C ILE A 145 -11.61 -27.41 -2.58
N PHE A 146 -10.87 -26.31 -2.76
CA PHE A 146 -9.76 -26.27 -3.71
C PHE A 146 -8.44 -26.62 -3.05
N MET A 147 -7.68 -27.52 -3.69
CA MET A 147 -6.25 -27.64 -3.44
C MET A 147 -5.54 -26.49 -4.15
N ASP A 148 -4.98 -25.57 -3.41
CA ASP A 148 -4.10 -24.53 -3.96
C ASP A 148 -2.67 -25.08 -3.99
N TYR A 149 -2.28 -25.56 -5.19
CA TYR A 149 -1.05 -26.32 -5.37
C TYR A 149 -0.08 -25.53 -6.25
N GLU A 150 0.88 -24.89 -5.62
CA GLU A 150 1.82 -24.02 -6.30
C GLU A 150 3.20 -23.93 -5.59
N PHE A 151 4.23 -23.56 -6.34
CA PHE A 151 5.55 -23.33 -5.75
C PHE A 151 5.54 -22.10 -4.86
N SER A 152 6.16 -22.22 -3.69
CA SER A 152 6.37 -21.12 -2.75
C SER A 152 7.73 -21.29 -2.04
N GLY A 153 8.25 -20.19 -1.48
CA GLY A 153 9.54 -20.21 -0.79
C GLY A 153 10.77 -20.24 -1.70
N GLY A 154 10.60 -20.00 -2.99
CA GLY A 154 11.68 -19.95 -3.98
C GLY A 154 12.48 -21.23 -4.06
N SER A 155 13.81 -21.14 -4.17
CA SER A 155 14.70 -22.30 -4.25
C SER A 155 14.72 -23.15 -2.96
N ALA A 156 14.40 -22.59 -1.81
CA ALA A 156 14.31 -23.30 -0.53
C ALA A 156 12.91 -23.89 -0.26
N GLY A 157 11.95 -23.61 -1.15
CA GLY A 157 10.59 -24.09 -1.01
C GLY A 157 10.47 -25.60 -1.04
N ARG A 158 9.58 -26.16 -0.21
CA ARG A 158 9.39 -27.59 -0.02
C ARG A 158 9.11 -28.33 -1.34
N LEU A 159 8.18 -27.83 -2.15
CA LEU A 159 7.86 -28.41 -3.47
C LEU A 159 9.04 -28.32 -4.44
N THR A 160 9.77 -27.20 -4.41
CA THR A 160 10.96 -27.02 -5.26
C THR A 160 12.05 -28.05 -4.89
N GLN A 161 12.27 -28.27 -3.59
CA GLN A 161 13.25 -29.25 -3.12
C GLN A 161 12.85 -30.70 -3.35
N ALA A 162 11.56 -31.00 -3.31
CA ALA A 162 11.03 -32.35 -3.52
C ALA A 162 11.23 -32.86 -4.98
N LYS A 163 11.42 -31.96 -5.95
CA LYS A 163 11.67 -32.28 -7.36
C LYS A 163 10.70 -33.34 -7.91
N LEU A 164 9.44 -33.18 -7.61
CA LEU A 164 8.41 -34.13 -7.99
C LEU A 164 8.33 -34.29 -9.51
N SER A 165 8.20 -35.53 -9.97
CA SER A 165 7.81 -35.75 -11.37
C SER A 165 6.36 -35.32 -11.61
N LYS A 166 6.02 -34.94 -12.84
CA LYS A 166 4.67 -34.55 -13.22
C LYS A 166 3.65 -35.63 -12.83
N THR A 167 3.97 -36.89 -13.08
CA THR A 167 3.13 -38.02 -12.68
C THR A 167 2.89 -38.09 -11.19
N LYS A 168 3.93 -37.87 -10.38
CA LYS A 168 3.83 -37.91 -8.90
C LYS A 168 2.99 -36.75 -8.40
N ALA A 169 3.28 -35.53 -8.85
CA ALA A 169 2.52 -34.34 -8.44
C ALA A 169 1.04 -34.44 -8.86
N THR A 170 0.74 -35.04 -10.03
CA THR A 170 -0.62 -35.30 -10.47
C THR A 170 -1.34 -36.29 -9.54
N LYS A 171 -0.66 -37.37 -9.09
CA LYS A 171 -1.22 -38.31 -8.11
C LYS A 171 -1.51 -37.66 -6.76
N ILE A 172 -0.63 -36.79 -6.31
CA ILE A 172 -0.82 -36.00 -5.08
C ILE A 172 -2.09 -35.13 -5.18
N ALA A 173 -2.24 -34.38 -6.28
CA ALA A 173 -3.43 -33.57 -6.48
C ALA A 173 -4.71 -34.42 -6.54
N ARG A 174 -4.65 -35.57 -7.19
CA ARG A 174 -5.76 -36.53 -7.24
C ARG A 174 -6.08 -37.06 -5.85
N ALA A 175 -5.09 -37.40 -5.02
CA ALA A 175 -5.31 -37.93 -3.68
C ALA A 175 -6.05 -36.93 -2.78
N PHE A 176 -5.70 -35.64 -2.87
CA PHE A 176 -6.44 -34.57 -2.18
C PHE A 176 -7.92 -34.56 -2.64
N CYS A 177 -8.14 -34.55 -3.94
CA CYS A 177 -9.49 -34.47 -4.51
C CYS A 177 -10.34 -35.68 -4.16
N GLU A 178 -9.79 -36.89 -4.23
CA GLU A 178 -10.53 -38.11 -3.86
C GLU A 178 -10.86 -38.11 -2.35
N GLU A 179 -9.94 -37.66 -1.50
CA GLU A 179 -10.23 -37.57 -0.06
C GLU A 179 -11.35 -36.54 0.22
N VAL A 180 -11.33 -35.37 -0.45
CA VAL A 180 -12.42 -34.39 -0.34
C VAL A 180 -13.77 -34.99 -0.73
N LYS A 181 -13.82 -35.82 -1.80
CA LYS A 181 -15.04 -36.55 -2.19
C LYS A 181 -15.48 -37.55 -1.12
N LEU A 182 -14.54 -38.32 -0.55
CA LEU A 182 -14.83 -39.26 0.54
C LEU A 182 -15.40 -38.58 1.77
N LEU A 183 -14.99 -37.32 2.03
CA LEU A 183 -15.51 -36.48 3.11
C LEU A 183 -16.86 -35.84 2.77
N GLY A 184 -17.43 -36.10 1.57
CA GLY A 184 -18.74 -35.62 1.16
C GLY A 184 -18.77 -34.24 0.50
N TYR A 185 -17.62 -33.70 0.12
CA TYR A 185 -17.51 -32.37 -0.51
C TYR A 185 -17.08 -32.45 -1.99
N LYS A 186 -17.31 -31.35 -2.71
CA LYS A 186 -16.84 -31.21 -4.09
C LYS A 186 -15.37 -30.73 -4.07
N PRO A 187 -14.43 -31.46 -4.67
CA PRO A 187 -13.04 -31.01 -4.79
C PRO A 187 -12.85 -30.07 -5.98
N GLY A 188 -11.77 -29.30 -5.96
CA GLY A 188 -11.24 -28.55 -7.08
C GLY A 188 -9.73 -28.36 -6.96
N ILE A 189 -9.11 -27.93 -8.04
CA ILE A 189 -7.67 -27.70 -8.07
C ILE A 189 -7.43 -26.27 -8.58
N TYR A 190 -6.73 -25.49 -7.76
CA TYR A 190 -6.15 -24.22 -8.17
C TYR A 190 -4.66 -24.40 -8.42
N ALA A 191 -4.21 -23.83 -9.52
CA ALA A 191 -2.80 -23.64 -9.80
C ALA A 191 -2.59 -22.59 -10.89
N ASN A 192 -1.40 -21.98 -10.91
CA ASN A 192 -1.01 -21.11 -12.01
C ASN A 192 -0.75 -21.88 -13.31
N LEU A 193 -0.79 -21.17 -14.43
CA LEU A 193 -0.66 -21.76 -15.77
C LEU A 193 0.60 -22.64 -15.93
N ASN A 194 1.74 -22.20 -15.39
CA ASN A 194 2.98 -22.97 -15.46
C ASN A 194 2.86 -24.31 -14.71
N PHE A 195 2.28 -24.27 -13.53
CA PHE A 195 2.10 -25.46 -12.70
C PHE A 195 1.12 -26.44 -13.35
N LEU A 196 0.00 -25.95 -13.91
CA LEU A 196 -0.99 -26.76 -14.64
C LEU A 196 -0.40 -27.47 -15.87
N ASN A 197 0.50 -26.81 -16.59
CA ASN A 197 1.07 -27.35 -17.82
C ASN A 197 2.28 -28.25 -17.57
N ASN A 198 3.14 -27.90 -16.62
CA ASN A 198 4.47 -28.47 -16.50
C ASN A 198 4.67 -29.33 -15.24
N THR A 199 4.01 -29.00 -14.13
CA THR A 199 4.23 -29.67 -12.84
C THR A 199 3.20 -30.76 -12.57
N ILE A 200 1.93 -30.51 -12.90
CA ILE A 200 0.85 -31.52 -12.89
C ILE A 200 0.31 -31.73 -14.28
N ASP A 201 -0.43 -32.81 -14.51
CA ASP A 201 -1.23 -32.97 -15.70
C ASP A 201 -2.61 -32.32 -15.50
N GLY A 202 -2.61 -30.98 -15.59
CA GLY A 202 -3.83 -30.19 -15.38
C GLY A 202 -4.94 -30.53 -16.38
N ALA A 203 -4.59 -30.87 -17.60
CA ALA A 203 -5.57 -31.26 -18.62
C ALA A 203 -6.24 -32.62 -18.33
N ALA A 204 -5.50 -33.58 -17.80
CA ALA A 204 -6.08 -34.84 -17.36
C ALA A 204 -6.91 -34.69 -16.08
N LEU A 205 -6.44 -33.89 -15.13
CA LEU A 205 -7.16 -33.59 -13.87
C LEU A 205 -8.46 -32.81 -14.14
N GLY A 206 -8.46 -31.90 -15.13
CA GLY A 206 -9.63 -31.09 -15.48
C GLY A 206 -10.82 -31.89 -16.03
N LYS A 207 -10.59 -33.14 -16.47
CA LYS A 207 -11.66 -34.05 -16.87
C LYS A 207 -12.44 -34.63 -15.68
N ASP A 208 -11.79 -34.70 -14.51
CA ASP A 208 -12.33 -35.35 -13.31
C ASP A 208 -12.70 -34.33 -12.21
N TYR A 209 -12.03 -33.16 -12.21
CA TYR A 209 -12.18 -32.14 -11.18
C TYR A 209 -12.21 -30.75 -11.79
N PRO A 210 -13.02 -29.81 -11.24
CA PRO A 210 -12.99 -28.42 -11.63
C PRO A 210 -11.60 -27.82 -11.46
N ILE A 211 -11.09 -27.14 -12.48
CA ILE A 211 -9.84 -26.40 -12.46
C ILE A 211 -10.14 -24.90 -12.26
N TRP A 212 -9.40 -24.33 -11.37
CA TRP A 212 -9.29 -22.89 -11.15
C TRP A 212 -7.89 -22.44 -11.59
N ALA A 213 -7.83 -21.92 -12.81
CA ALA A 213 -6.58 -21.53 -13.44
C ALA A 213 -6.19 -20.10 -13.05
N ALA A 214 -4.96 -19.90 -12.59
CA ALA A 214 -4.43 -18.57 -12.32
C ALA A 214 -3.51 -18.12 -13.45
N GLN A 215 -3.87 -16.99 -14.04
CA GLN A 215 -3.04 -16.29 -15.02
C GLN A 215 -3.43 -14.80 -15.05
N TYR A 216 -2.52 -13.92 -14.64
CA TYR A 216 -2.73 -12.47 -14.57
C TYR A 216 -2.45 -11.82 -15.93
N ASN A 217 -3.23 -12.18 -16.93
CA ASN A 217 -3.10 -11.72 -18.31
C ASN A 217 -4.47 -11.29 -18.84
N SER A 218 -4.52 -10.72 -20.05
CA SER A 218 -5.77 -10.35 -20.72
C SER A 218 -6.61 -11.55 -21.17
N GLN A 219 -6.07 -12.76 -21.16
CA GLN A 219 -6.74 -14.03 -21.45
C GLN A 219 -6.13 -15.16 -20.65
N CYS A 220 -6.89 -16.23 -20.45
CA CYS A 220 -6.39 -17.48 -19.90
C CYS A 220 -5.95 -18.42 -21.03
N ASP A 221 -4.65 -18.74 -21.04
CA ASP A 221 -4.03 -19.57 -22.10
C ASP A 221 -4.03 -21.07 -21.79
N PHE A 222 -4.57 -21.48 -20.64
CA PHE A 222 -4.69 -22.90 -20.30
C PHE A 222 -5.58 -23.62 -21.31
N LYS A 223 -5.04 -24.69 -21.92
CA LYS A 223 -5.73 -25.45 -22.97
C LYS A 223 -6.60 -26.59 -22.44
N GLY A 224 -6.42 -26.98 -21.17
CA GLY A 224 -7.28 -27.96 -20.50
C GLY A 224 -8.62 -27.33 -20.08
N ASP A 225 -9.49 -28.18 -19.51
CA ASP A 225 -10.77 -27.71 -19.00
C ASP A 225 -10.59 -26.94 -17.69
N TYR A 226 -11.15 -25.73 -17.65
CA TYR A 226 -11.27 -24.90 -16.45
C TYR A 226 -12.61 -24.20 -16.46
N ILE A 227 -13.13 -23.85 -15.28
CA ILE A 227 -14.36 -23.09 -15.11
C ILE A 227 -14.19 -21.91 -14.17
N TRP A 228 -13.04 -21.79 -13.48
CA TRP A 228 -12.63 -20.61 -12.75
C TRP A 228 -11.33 -20.05 -13.33
N TRP A 229 -11.24 -18.74 -13.41
CA TRP A 229 -10.02 -18.03 -13.82
C TRP A 229 -9.71 -16.90 -12.86
N GLN A 230 -8.61 -17.02 -12.09
CA GLN A 230 -8.04 -15.93 -11.32
C GLN A 230 -7.24 -15.05 -12.29
N TYR A 231 -7.81 -13.89 -12.63
CA TYR A 231 -7.30 -13.04 -13.69
C TYR A 231 -6.46 -11.87 -13.22
N ALA A 232 -6.52 -11.52 -11.93
CA ALA A 232 -5.76 -10.42 -11.35
C ALA A 232 -5.56 -10.62 -9.85
N SER A 233 -4.43 -10.11 -9.33
CA SER A 233 -4.07 -10.06 -7.91
C SER A 233 -4.08 -8.64 -7.33
N SER A 234 -4.64 -7.67 -8.05
CA SER A 234 -4.56 -6.25 -7.70
C SER A 234 -5.88 -5.50 -7.93
N GLY A 235 -7.00 -6.22 -7.87
CA GLY A 235 -8.33 -5.64 -8.03
C GLY A 235 -8.70 -4.71 -6.87
N LYS A 236 -9.56 -3.73 -7.17
CA LYS A 236 -10.14 -2.82 -6.18
C LYS A 236 -11.64 -3.08 -6.10
N VAL A 237 -12.07 -3.56 -4.95
CA VAL A 237 -13.46 -3.91 -4.65
C VAL A 237 -13.95 -3.06 -3.50
N SER A 238 -15.16 -2.53 -3.61
CA SER A 238 -15.77 -1.76 -2.53
C SER A 238 -15.88 -2.57 -1.24
N GLY A 239 -15.52 -1.96 -0.12
CA GLY A 239 -15.53 -2.64 1.18
C GLY A 239 -14.26 -3.40 1.54
N ILE A 240 -13.23 -3.38 0.69
CA ILE A 240 -11.94 -4.03 0.94
C ILE A 240 -10.81 -3.03 0.67
N SER A 241 -10.03 -2.75 1.70
CA SER A 241 -8.94 -1.76 1.61
C SER A 241 -7.66 -2.31 0.95
N ALA A 242 -7.45 -3.63 1.01
CA ALA A 242 -6.31 -4.30 0.41
C ALA A 242 -6.52 -4.55 -1.10
N SER A 243 -5.45 -4.91 -1.80
CA SER A 243 -5.55 -5.49 -3.14
C SER A 243 -6.23 -6.86 -3.07
N ASN A 244 -6.99 -7.18 -4.11
CA ASN A 244 -7.81 -8.37 -4.15
C ASN A 244 -7.48 -9.24 -5.35
N ASP A 245 -7.48 -10.54 -5.10
CA ASP A 245 -7.46 -11.56 -6.14
C ASP A 245 -8.87 -11.65 -6.74
N CYS A 246 -8.95 -11.38 -8.05
CA CYS A 246 -10.22 -11.31 -8.77
C CYS A 246 -10.40 -12.50 -9.68
N ASN A 247 -11.60 -13.05 -9.67
CA ASN A 247 -11.92 -14.29 -10.31
C ASN A 247 -13.15 -14.20 -11.21
N PHE A 248 -13.11 -14.88 -12.34
CA PHE A 248 -14.29 -15.24 -13.11
C PHE A 248 -14.65 -16.70 -12.84
N TRP A 249 -15.94 -16.97 -12.70
CA TRP A 249 -16.52 -18.29 -12.71
C TRP A 249 -17.52 -18.38 -13.86
N TYR A 250 -17.38 -19.41 -14.69
CA TYR A 250 -18.21 -19.68 -15.87
C TYR A 250 -19.19 -20.80 -15.57
N ILE A 251 -20.48 -20.49 -15.48
CA ILE A 251 -21.55 -21.45 -15.18
C ILE A 251 -22.31 -21.71 -16.45
N ASP A 252 -22.42 -22.96 -16.89
CA ASP A 252 -23.22 -23.33 -18.06
C ASP A 252 -24.70 -22.96 -17.81
N ARG A 253 -25.30 -22.29 -18.77
CA ARG A 253 -26.74 -21.91 -18.70
C ARG A 253 -27.66 -23.11 -18.86
N ASN A 254 -27.23 -24.11 -19.61
CA ASN A 254 -28.03 -25.27 -19.98
C ASN A 254 -27.27 -26.57 -19.66
N PRO A 255 -27.06 -26.86 -18.35
CA PRO A 255 -26.36 -28.07 -17.94
C PRO A 255 -27.14 -29.32 -18.47
N GLN A 256 -26.40 -30.32 -18.95
CA GLN A 256 -27.01 -31.57 -19.36
C GLN A 256 -27.30 -32.43 -18.14
N PRO A 257 -28.47 -33.09 -18.11
CA PRO A 257 -28.83 -33.94 -16.99
C PRO A 257 -27.87 -35.15 -16.91
N THR A 258 -27.36 -35.40 -15.70
CA THR A 258 -26.42 -36.51 -15.43
C THR A 258 -27.12 -37.75 -14.89
N THR A 259 -28.34 -37.58 -14.33
CA THR A 259 -29.14 -38.66 -13.75
C THR A 259 -30.62 -38.41 -14.02
N PRO A 260 -31.51 -39.43 -13.83
CA PRO A 260 -32.98 -39.24 -13.90
C PRO A 260 -33.51 -38.23 -12.88
N SER A 261 -32.80 -38.04 -11.74
CA SER A 261 -33.12 -37.08 -10.70
C SER A 261 -32.42 -35.73 -10.88
N SER A 262 -31.90 -35.47 -12.07
CA SER A 262 -31.22 -34.20 -12.39
C SER A 262 -32.20 -33.05 -12.46
N LEU A 263 -31.91 -31.97 -11.74
CA LEU A 263 -32.68 -30.74 -11.80
C LEU A 263 -32.50 -29.96 -13.10
N ALA A 264 -31.58 -30.35 -13.97
CA ALA A 264 -31.49 -29.78 -15.32
C ALA A 264 -32.80 -30.00 -16.12
N ASN A 265 -33.61 -31.01 -15.78
CA ASN A 265 -34.91 -31.27 -16.37
C ASN A 265 -36.09 -30.75 -15.55
N ALA A 266 -35.86 -30.07 -14.44
CA ALA A 266 -36.91 -29.57 -13.58
C ALA A 266 -37.71 -28.43 -14.26
N GLN A 267 -38.98 -28.34 -13.99
CA GLN A 267 -39.80 -27.18 -14.29
C GLN A 267 -39.65 -26.19 -13.14
N VAL A 268 -39.13 -25.00 -13.42
CA VAL A 268 -38.95 -23.94 -12.46
C VAL A 268 -39.78 -22.72 -12.85
N VAL A 269 -40.56 -22.22 -11.93
CA VAL A 269 -41.39 -21.03 -12.12
C VAL A 269 -41.00 -20.01 -11.08
N LEU A 270 -40.69 -18.78 -11.52
CA LEU A 270 -40.54 -17.65 -10.62
C LEU A 270 -41.93 -17.25 -10.08
N THR A 271 -42.13 -17.33 -8.77
CA THR A 271 -43.40 -17.00 -8.12
C THR A 271 -43.33 -15.57 -7.55
N GLY A 272 -43.29 -14.58 -8.42
CA GLY A 272 -43.16 -13.19 -8.06
C GLY A 272 -42.83 -12.34 -9.26
N SER A 273 -42.14 -11.21 -9.04
CA SER A 273 -41.69 -10.40 -10.16
C SER A 273 -40.53 -11.09 -10.90
N SER A 274 -40.60 -11.14 -12.20
CA SER A 274 -39.49 -11.53 -13.07
C SER A 274 -38.64 -10.32 -13.53
N SER A 275 -38.99 -9.11 -13.04
CA SER A 275 -38.28 -7.89 -13.40
C SER A 275 -38.25 -6.95 -12.20
N TYR A 276 -37.08 -6.46 -11.88
CA TYR A 276 -36.78 -5.54 -10.79
C TYR A 276 -36.12 -4.27 -11.34
N THR A 277 -36.00 -3.24 -10.52
CA THR A 277 -35.21 -2.05 -10.84
C THR A 277 -34.03 -2.01 -9.86
N TYR A 278 -32.86 -1.72 -10.37
CA TYR A 278 -31.64 -1.59 -9.56
C TYR A 278 -31.87 -0.61 -8.39
N ASP A 279 -31.47 -1.04 -7.19
CA ASP A 279 -31.69 -0.30 -5.95
C ASP A 279 -30.42 -0.33 -5.09
N GLY A 280 -29.38 0.42 -5.52
CA GLY A 280 -28.14 0.60 -4.79
C GLY A 280 -27.30 -0.66 -4.56
N GLY A 281 -27.58 -1.77 -5.24
CA GLY A 281 -26.86 -3.04 -5.08
C GLY A 281 -27.47 -3.97 -4.05
N GLN A 282 -28.72 -3.77 -3.66
CA GLN A 282 -29.49 -4.76 -2.92
C GLN A 282 -29.63 -6.05 -3.72
N SER A 283 -29.64 -7.18 -3.02
CA SER A 283 -29.83 -8.49 -3.65
C SER A 283 -31.33 -8.74 -3.93
N PHE A 284 -31.65 -9.05 -5.18
CA PHE A 284 -32.98 -9.47 -5.57
C PHE A 284 -33.05 -11.02 -5.55
N THR A 285 -34.04 -11.54 -4.82
CA THR A 285 -34.19 -12.98 -4.57
C THR A 285 -35.64 -13.40 -4.81
N PRO A 286 -36.10 -13.43 -6.08
CA PRO A 286 -37.46 -13.88 -6.38
C PRO A 286 -37.69 -15.30 -5.91
N SER A 287 -38.83 -15.56 -5.30
CA SER A 287 -39.22 -16.91 -4.89
C SER A 287 -39.40 -17.81 -6.11
N VAL A 288 -39.13 -19.10 -5.96
CA VAL A 288 -39.26 -20.10 -7.02
C VAL A 288 -40.16 -21.24 -6.56
N SER A 289 -40.87 -21.85 -7.49
CA SER A 289 -41.46 -23.17 -7.33
C SER A 289 -40.83 -24.15 -8.30
N VAL A 290 -40.47 -25.33 -7.81
CA VAL A 290 -39.73 -26.34 -8.57
C VAL A 290 -40.53 -27.64 -8.60
N SER A 291 -40.59 -28.26 -9.77
CA SER A 291 -41.16 -29.63 -9.91
C SER A 291 -40.35 -30.42 -10.90
N LEU A 292 -40.25 -31.71 -10.69
CA LEU A 292 -39.60 -32.66 -11.59
C LEU A 292 -40.59 -33.80 -11.95
N GLY A 293 -40.85 -33.99 -13.26
CA GLY A 293 -41.84 -34.97 -13.70
C GLY A 293 -43.27 -34.70 -13.16
N GLY A 294 -43.62 -33.45 -12.89
CA GLY A 294 -44.88 -33.05 -12.30
C GLY A 294 -44.99 -33.17 -10.77
N VAL A 295 -43.94 -33.65 -10.11
CA VAL A 295 -43.87 -33.73 -8.64
C VAL A 295 -43.28 -32.48 -8.06
N PRO A 296 -44.00 -31.74 -7.19
CA PRO A 296 -43.43 -30.59 -6.49
C PRO A 296 -42.25 -30.96 -5.60
N LEU A 297 -41.20 -30.13 -5.57
CA LEU A 297 -40.01 -30.30 -4.76
C LEU A 297 -39.97 -29.25 -3.66
N THR A 298 -39.29 -29.55 -2.55
CA THR A 298 -39.24 -28.73 -1.33
C THR A 298 -37.85 -28.09 -1.20
N GLU A 299 -37.82 -26.76 -1.10
CA GLU A 299 -36.57 -26.00 -0.83
C GLU A 299 -35.98 -26.38 0.53
N GLY A 300 -34.67 -26.49 0.61
CA GLY A 300 -33.93 -26.92 1.81
C GLY A 300 -33.84 -28.42 1.99
N VAL A 301 -34.75 -29.20 1.36
CA VAL A 301 -34.80 -30.67 1.39
C VAL A 301 -34.32 -31.27 0.07
N ASP A 302 -34.98 -30.91 -1.02
CA ASP A 302 -34.77 -31.47 -2.36
C ASP A 302 -33.84 -30.59 -3.22
N TYR A 303 -33.80 -29.28 -2.93
CA TYR A 303 -32.96 -28.31 -3.60
C TYR A 303 -32.64 -27.13 -2.69
N ASN A 304 -31.59 -26.40 -3.04
CA ASN A 304 -31.30 -25.08 -2.53
C ASN A 304 -31.38 -24.05 -3.67
N VAL A 305 -31.81 -22.81 -3.34
CA VAL A 305 -31.76 -21.70 -4.28
C VAL A 305 -30.59 -20.78 -3.93
N ARG A 306 -29.84 -20.41 -4.96
CA ARG A 306 -28.80 -19.39 -4.89
C ARG A 306 -29.02 -18.38 -6.02
N TYR A 307 -28.58 -17.17 -5.83
CA TYR A 307 -28.76 -16.11 -6.79
C TYR A 307 -27.40 -15.54 -7.21
N VAL A 308 -27.24 -15.38 -8.50
CA VAL A 308 -26.01 -14.79 -9.08
C VAL A 308 -26.35 -13.62 -10.00
N ASN A 309 -25.44 -12.66 -10.09
CA ASN A 309 -25.62 -11.39 -10.80
C ASN A 309 -26.86 -10.60 -10.31
N ASN A 310 -27.33 -10.87 -9.10
CA ASN A 310 -28.63 -10.41 -8.59
C ASN A 310 -28.57 -9.07 -7.85
N THR A 311 -27.46 -8.34 -7.98
CA THR A 311 -27.27 -7.01 -7.37
C THR A 311 -27.00 -5.92 -8.40
N GLN A 312 -26.79 -6.27 -9.66
CA GLN A 312 -26.46 -5.34 -10.74
C GLN A 312 -27.53 -5.36 -11.82
N ALA A 313 -27.71 -4.27 -12.53
CA ALA A 313 -28.64 -4.23 -13.66
C ALA A 313 -28.15 -5.16 -14.79
N GLY A 314 -29.07 -5.89 -15.35
CA GLY A 314 -28.83 -6.91 -16.38
C GLY A 314 -29.64 -8.18 -16.12
N THR A 315 -29.20 -9.29 -16.70
CA THR A 315 -29.80 -10.59 -16.45
C THR A 315 -29.20 -11.23 -15.20
N ALA A 316 -30.04 -11.39 -14.19
CA ALA A 316 -29.75 -12.15 -12.99
C ALA A 316 -30.31 -13.56 -13.10
N TYR A 317 -29.82 -14.46 -12.28
CA TYR A 317 -30.28 -15.86 -12.29
C TYR A 317 -30.58 -16.38 -10.89
N ALA A 318 -31.68 -17.09 -10.76
CA ALA A 318 -31.89 -18.04 -9.69
C ALA A 318 -31.25 -19.37 -10.11
N MET A 319 -30.29 -19.87 -9.32
CA MET A 319 -29.62 -21.15 -9.51
C MET A 319 -30.24 -22.17 -8.53
N ILE A 320 -30.96 -23.13 -9.07
CA ILE A 320 -31.62 -24.19 -8.33
C ILE A 320 -30.68 -25.38 -8.29
N MET A 321 -30.09 -25.64 -7.14
CA MET A 321 -29.07 -26.68 -6.95
C MET A 321 -29.67 -27.89 -6.28
N GLY A 322 -29.54 -29.06 -6.87
CA GLY A 322 -30.03 -30.33 -6.32
C GLY A 322 -29.43 -30.66 -4.96
N LYS A 323 -30.24 -31.23 -4.09
CA LYS A 323 -29.88 -31.67 -2.72
C LYS A 323 -30.51 -33.04 -2.44
N GLY A 324 -29.88 -33.82 -1.57
CA GLY A 324 -30.39 -35.12 -1.16
C GLY A 324 -30.44 -36.13 -2.32
N LEU A 325 -31.64 -36.44 -2.76
CA LEU A 325 -31.89 -37.38 -3.84
C LEU A 325 -31.72 -36.76 -5.25
N TYR A 326 -31.59 -35.45 -5.34
CA TYR A 326 -31.53 -34.71 -6.61
C TYR A 326 -30.11 -34.23 -6.91
N SER A 327 -29.75 -34.21 -8.18
CA SER A 327 -28.43 -33.81 -8.66
C SER A 327 -28.51 -32.60 -9.62
N ASP A 328 -27.35 -32.12 -10.00
CA ASP A 328 -27.16 -31.05 -10.97
C ASP A 328 -27.84 -29.72 -10.56
N TYR A 329 -28.00 -28.81 -11.47
CA TYR A 329 -28.62 -27.51 -11.23
C TYR A 329 -29.40 -27.01 -12.45
N GLN A 330 -30.21 -25.99 -12.24
CA GLN A 330 -30.86 -25.25 -13.31
C GLN A 330 -30.71 -23.75 -13.07
N MET A 331 -30.56 -22.99 -14.16
CA MET A 331 -30.44 -21.53 -14.15
C MET A 331 -31.71 -20.88 -14.69
N VAL A 332 -32.40 -20.10 -13.89
CA VAL A 332 -33.63 -19.40 -14.28
C VAL A 332 -33.39 -17.90 -14.30
N PRO A 333 -33.46 -17.25 -15.48
CA PRO A 333 -33.18 -15.83 -15.60
C PRO A 333 -34.30 -14.95 -15.05
N PHE A 334 -33.93 -13.80 -14.50
CA PHE A 334 -34.81 -12.67 -14.24
C PHE A 334 -34.07 -11.37 -14.55
N GLU A 335 -34.83 -10.29 -14.74
CA GLU A 335 -34.27 -9.01 -15.17
C GLU A 335 -34.09 -8.04 -14.00
N ILE A 336 -32.98 -7.34 -13.95
CA ILE A 336 -32.80 -6.14 -13.13
C ILE A 336 -32.60 -4.97 -14.09
N LYS A 337 -33.58 -4.07 -14.18
CA LYS A 337 -33.53 -2.87 -15.03
C LYS A 337 -32.63 -1.82 -14.41
N PRO A 338 -31.92 -1.04 -15.22
CA PRO A 338 -31.21 0.13 -14.72
C PRO A 338 -32.16 1.09 -13.98
N SER A 339 -31.68 1.68 -12.89
CA SER A 339 -32.41 2.71 -12.17
C SER A 339 -32.46 4.01 -12.99
N THR A 340 -33.65 4.58 -13.12
CA THR A 340 -33.85 5.93 -13.66
C THR A 340 -33.79 6.99 -12.58
N ASN A 341 -33.79 6.58 -11.31
CA ASN A 341 -33.65 7.50 -10.18
C ASN A 341 -32.20 7.92 -9.98
N LEU A 342 -31.89 9.15 -10.36
CA LEU A 342 -30.58 9.75 -10.26
C LEU A 342 -30.46 10.75 -9.09
N SER A 343 -31.42 10.79 -8.16
CA SER A 343 -31.44 11.77 -7.06
C SER A 343 -30.27 11.61 -6.11
N GLY A 344 -29.87 10.37 -5.83
CA GLY A 344 -28.71 10.03 -4.99
C GLY A 344 -27.36 10.17 -5.69
N ILE A 345 -27.33 10.31 -7.00
CA ILE A 345 -26.09 10.48 -7.75
C ILE A 345 -25.53 11.89 -7.54
N ARG A 346 -24.30 11.97 -7.10
CA ARG A 346 -23.58 13.23 -6.89
C ARG A 346 -22.42 13.33 -7.88
N VAL A 347 -22.27 14.52 -8.42
CA VAL A 347 -21.11 14.91 -9.23
C VAL A 347 -20.31 15.89 -8.39
N ALA A 348 -19.04 15.59 -8.15
CA ALA A 348 -18.16 16.51 -7.44
C ALA A 348 -17.94 17.79 -8.24
N ASP A 349 -17.63 18.86 -7.55
CA ASP A 349 -17.33 20.13 -8.20
C ASP A 349 -16.19 19.95 -9.21
N ILE A 350 -16.44 20.45 -10.41
CA ILE A 350 -15.47 20.44 -11.50
C ILE A 350 -14.68 21.74 -11.39
N PRO A 351 -13.36 21.67 -11.25
CA PRO A 351 -12.54 22.88 -11.18
C PRO A 351 -12.73 23.77 -12.41
N ASP A 352 -12.78 25.07 -12.15
CA ASP A 352 -12.81 26.06 -13.21
C ASP A 352 -11.55 25.98 -14.07
N MET A 353 -11.66 26.32 -15.33
CA MET A 353 -10.58 26.27 -16.31
C MET A 353 -10.37 27.63 -16.94
N ASP A 354 -9.14 27.93 -17.33
CA ASP A 354 -8.86 29.17 -18.02
C ASP A 354 -9.11 29.02 -19.53
N TYR A 355 -9.65 30.06 -20.13
CA TYR A 355 -9.84 30.12 -21.58
C TYR A 355 -8.51 30.03 -22.33
N THR A 356 -8.41 29.08 -23.24
CA THR A 356 -7.21 28.89 -24.09
C THR A 356 -7.44 29.08 -25.58
N GLY A 357 -8.72 29.29 -25.98
CA GLY A 357 -9.13 29.33 -27.38
C GLY A 357 -9.41 27.98 -28.00
N THR A 358 -9.28 26.91 -27.21
CA THR A 358 -9.63 25.54 -27.61
C THR A 358 -10.56 24.92 -26.61
N GLU A 359 -11.13 23.75 -26.89
CA GLU A 359 -12.05 23.06 -25.99
C GLU A 359 -11.40 22.80 -24.63
N GLN A 360 -12.01 23.28 -23.56
CA GLN A 360 -11.62 23.09 -22.17
C GLN A 360 -12.45 21.96 -21.57
N LYS A 361 -11.93 20.75 -21.64
CA LYS A 361 -12.61 19.53 -21.17
C LYS A 361 -11.90 18.96 -19.93
N PRO A 362 -12.62 18.70 -18.83
CA PRO A 362 -12.04 18.03 -17.68
C PRO A 362 -11.49 16.65 -18.09
N SER A 363 -10.30 16.32 -17.66
CA SER A 363 -9.65 15.03 -17.93
C SER A 363 -10.41 13.87 -17.27
N SER A 364 -11.07 14.15 -16.16
CA SER A 364 -11.95 13.24 -15.44
C SER A 364 -12.96 14.02 -14.62
N ILE A 365 -14.10 13.39 -14.34
CA ILE A 365 -15.09 13.88 -13.37
C ILE A 365 -15.27 12.80 -12.30
N ILE A 366 -15.55 13.22 -11.08
CA ILE A 366 -15.85 12.30 -9.97
C ILE A 366 -17.37 12.25 -9.83
N VAL A 367 -17.94 11.08 -10.03
CA VAL A 367 -19.36 10.80 -9.88
C VAL A 367 -19.51 9.71 -8.83
N THR A 368 -20.35 9.94 -7.83
CA THR A 368 -20.64 8.98 -6.77
C THR A 368 -22.13 8.69 -6.70
N ASP A 369 -22.46 7.47 -6.32
CA ASP A 369 -23.85 7.10 -6.03
C ASP A 369 -24.24 7.41 -4.59
N ASP A 370 -25.48 7.08 -4.23
CA ASP A 370 -26.06 7.28 -2.90
C ASP A 370 -25.39 6.44 -1.79
N MET A 371 -24.72 5.36 -2.18
CA MET A 371 -23.90 4.52 -1.27
C MET A 371 -22.45 5.04 -1.12
N GLY A 372 -22.11 6.17 -1.77
CA GLY A 372 -20.78 6.75 -1.77
C GLY A 372 -19.77 6.02 -2.67
N ARG A 373 -20.20 5.10 -3.53
CA ARG A 373 -19.32 4.39 -4.45
C ARG A 373 -18.99 5.30 -5.65
N THR A 374 -17.73 5.32 -6.05
CA THR A 374 -17.30 6.07 -7.23
C THR A 374 -17.67 5.31 -8.49
N LEU A 375 -18.49 5.94 -9.34
CA LEU A 375 -18.85 5.44 -10.65
C LEU A 375 -17.71 5.66 -11.64
N LYS A 376 -17.51 4.72 -12.56
CA LYS A 376 -16.40 4.71 -13.50
C LYS A 376 -16.81 5.19 -14.88
N ASN A 377 -16.03 6.14 -15.41
CA ASN A 377 -16.21 6.60 -16.78
C ASN A 377 -16.00 5.42 -17.77
N ASN A 378 -16.76 5.41 -18.84
CA ASN A 378 -16.85 4.38 -19.87
C ASN A 378 -17.41 3.02 -19.38
N LEU A 379 -17.63 2.83 -18.10
CA LEU A 379 -18.27 1.64 -17.53
C LEU A 379 -19.68 1.96 -17.02
N ASP A 380 -19.81 2.90 -16.10
CA ASP A 380 -21.07 3.27 -15.46
C ASP A 380 -21.70 4.53 -16.08
N TYR A 381 -20.91 5.34 -16.74
CA TYR A 381 -21.37 6.53 -17.48
C TYR A 381 -20.39 6.91 -18.60
N THR A 382 -20.86 7.79 -19.46
CA THR A 382 -20.03 8.58 -20.38
C THR A 382 -20.39 10.04 -20.20
N TYR A 383 -19.52 10.96 -20.61
CA TYR A 383 -19.87 12.38 -20.58
C TYR A 383 -19.42 13.11 -21.85
N THR A 384 -20.19 14.13 -22.20
CA THR A 384 -19.85 15.11 -23.23
C THR A 384 -19.83 16.49 -22.62
N VAL A 385 -19.09 17.40 -23.21
CA VAL A 385 -19.01 18.78 -22.77
C VAL A 385 -19.54 19.68 -23.87
N SER A 386 -20.30 20.68 -23.50
CA SER A 386 -20.80 21.72 -24.41
C SER A 386 -20.47 23.09 -23.85
N ASN A 387 -20.41 24.10 -24.71
CA ASN A 387 -19.98 25.47 -24.38
C ASN A 387 -18.58 25.51 -23.74
N ALA A 388 -17.70 24.60 -24.15
CA ALA A 388 -16.42 24.39 -23.53
C ALA A 388 -15.25 25.12 -24.23
N VAL A 389 -15.57 25.96 -25.21
CA VAL A 389 -14.56 26.72 -25.96
C VAL A 389 -14.53 28.17 -25.51
N GLU A 390 -15.72 28.79 -25.37
CA GLU A 390 -15.80 30.19 -25.00
C GLU A 390 -15.81 30.40 -23.48
N ALA A 391 -15.33 31.53 -23.02
CA ALA A 391 -15.43 31.92 -21.61
C ALA A 391 -16.90 32.00 -21.16
N GLY A 392 -17.18 31.48 -19.99
CA GLY A 392 -18.52 31.37 -19.44
C GLY A 392 -18.78 30.01 -18.85
N THR A 393 -20.06 29.66 -18.72
CA THR A 393 -20.45 28.39 -18.11
C THR A 393 -20.41 27.26 -19.14
N ALA A 394 -19.51 26.33 -18.96
CA ALA A 394 -19.47 25.04 -19.68
C ALA A 394 -20.40 24.03 -19.00
N THR A 395 -21.02 23.18 -19.80
CA THR A 395 -21.94 22.15 -19.29
C THR A 395 -21.43 20.78 -19.63
N VAL A 396 -21.28 19.95 -18.60
CA VAL A 396 -20.99 18.53 -18.72
C VAL A 396 -22.29 17.76 -18.69
N LYS A 397 -22.65 17.08 -19.78
CA LYS A 397 -23.76 16.15 -19.84
C LYS A 397 -23.25 14.74 -19.58
N ILE A 398 -23.68 14.16 -18.50
CA ILE A 398 -23.33 12.79 -18.07
C ILE A 398 -24.48 11.89 -18.52
N THR A 399 -24.17 10.84 -19.27
CA THR A 399 -25.12 9.80 -19.69
C THR A 399 -24.78 8.52 -19.00
N PHE A 400 -25.68 8.04 -18.16
CA PHE A 400 -25.51 6.83 -17.38
C PHE A 400 -25.77 5.57 -18.20
N LYS A 401 -25.13 4.49 -17.81
CA LYS A 401 -25.28 3.14 -18.34
C LYS A 401 -24.96 2.11 -17.26
N GLY A 402 -25.17 0.83 -17.55
CA GLY A 402 -25.03 -0.22 -16.53
C GLY A 402 -26.18 -0.14 -15.52
N ASN A 403 -25.86 0.08 -14.27
CA ASN A 403 -26.84 0.11 -13.16
C ASN A 403 -27.78 1.31 -13.17
N TYR A 404 -27.44 2.33 -13.87
CA TYR A 404 -28.23 3.55 -13.98
C TYR A 404 -28.54 3.87 -15.44
N SER A 405 -29.63 4.57 -15.68
CA SER A 405 -29.97 5.09 -16.99
C SER A 405 -30.52 6.52 -16.88
N GLY A 406 -30.34 7.29 -17.94
CA GLY A 406 -30.71 8.68 -17.95
C GLY A 406 -29.52 9.62 -18.03
N THR A 407 -29.76 10.90 -17.77
CA THR A 407 -28.71 11.92 -17.87
C THR A 407 -28.73 12.86 -16.68
N LYS A 408 -27.57 13.39 -16.33
CA LYS A 408 -27.39 14.46 -15.33
C LYS A 408 -26.42 15.49 -15.89
N THR A 409 -26.56 16.73 -15.47
CA THR A 409 -25.67 17.81 -15.90
C THR A 409 -24.90 18.36 -14.70
N ALA A 410 -23.65 18.75 -14.95
CA ALA A 410 -22.81 19.54 -14.07
C ALA A 410 -22.25 20.73 -14.84
N GLN A 411 -21.76 21.72 -14.14
CA GLN A 411 -21.24 22.93 -14.76
C GLN A 411 -19.90 23.30 -14.14
N TYR A 412 -19.09 23.98 -14.89
CA TYR A 412 -17.88 24.64 -14.42
C TYR A 412 -17.69 25.94 -15.22
N GLN A 413 -16.91 26.85 -14.68
CA GLN A 413 -16.63 28.10 -15.37
C GLN A 413 -15.37 27.97 -16.23
N ILE A 414 -15.46 28.50 -17.43
CA ILE A 414 -14.28 28.83 -18.22
C ILE A 414 -14.04 30.32 -18.00
N ASN A 415 -12.98 30.57 -17.25
CA ASN A 415 -12.54 31.92 -16.97
C ASN A 415 -12.11 32.59 -18.26
N GLN A 416 -12.41 33.85 -18.41
CA GLN A 416 -11.93 34.63 -19.55
C GLN A 416 -10.41 34.55 -19.61
N THR A 417 -9.82 34.77 -20.81
CA THR A 417 -8.38 34.86 -20.95
C THR A 417 -7.85 35.83 -19.92
N GLY A 418 -7.11 35.27 -18.97
CA GLY A 418 -6.53 36.04 -17.89
C GLY A 418 -5.48 37.02 -18.40
N GLN A 419 -5.46 38.21 -17.83
CA GLN A 419 -4.36 39.10 -18.01
C GLN A 419 -3.08 38.42 -17.49
N THR A 420 -1.98 38.52 -18.23
CA THR A 420 -0.69 38.04 -17.75
C THR A 420 0.04 39.22 -17.10
N ILE A 421 0.35 39.06 -15.84
CA ILE A 421 1.16 40.01 -15.08
C ILE A 421 2.62 39.56 -15.11
N LYS A 422 3.50 40.36 -15.69
CA LYS A 422 4.94 40.20 -15.60
C LYS A 422 5.48 41.20 -14.60
N ILE A 423 6.14 40.75 -13.55
CA ILE A 423 6.85 41.56 -12.59
C ILE A 423 8.33 41.54 -13.01
N GLY A 424 8.82 42.66 -13.49
CA GLY A 424 10.18 42.78 -14.07
C GLY A 424 11.27 42.80 -12.98
N ASN A 425 10.93 43.32 -11.80
CA ASN A 425 11.86 43.39 -10.66
C ASN A 425 11.23 42.72 -9.42
N GLN A 426 11.15 41.40 -9.47
CA GLN A 426 10.63 40.60 -8.37
C GLN A 426 11.77 40.21 -7.44
N LYS A 427 11.87 40.85 -6.28
CA LYS A 427 12.79 40.46 -5.22
C LYS A 427 12.09 39.53 -4.24
N THR A 428 12.66 38.37 -4.00
CA THR A 428 12.18 37.42 -2.97
C THR A 428 12.83 37.64 -1.60
N THR A 429 13.95 38.38 -1.60
CA THR A 429 14.67 38.74 -0.38
C THR A 429 15.08 40.21 -0.43
N ALA A 430 15.08 40.88 0.71
CA ALA A 430 15.61 42.20 0.91
C ALA A 430 16.22 42.30 2.32
N GLN A 431 16.95 43.36 2.58
CA GLN A 431 17.46 43.68 3.91
C GLN A 431 16.72 44.86 4.51
N VAL A 432 16.62 44.89 5.81
CA VAL A 432 16.14 46.08 6.53
C VAL A 432 16.99 47.29 6.17
N ASN A 433 16.34 48.44 5.84
CA ASN A 433 16.96 49.69 5.34
C ASN A 433 17.45 49.65 3.91
N GLU A 434 17.10 48.62 3.12
CA GLU A 434 17.34 48.64 1.68
C GLU A 434 16.52 49.74 1.00
N ALA A 435 17.09 50.39 0.00
CA ALA A 435 16.39 51.45 -0.75
C ALA A 435 15.12 50.95 -1.42
N PRO A 436 14.06 51.78 -1.49
CA PRO A 436 12.83 51.40 -2.21
C PRO A 436 13.11 50.95 -3.65
N PHE A 437 12.37 49.99 -4.11
CA PHE A 437 12.50 49.49 -5.49
C PHE A 437 11.13 49.35 -6.16
N ASN A 438 11.06 49.63 -7.45
CA ASN A 438 9.82 49.47 -8.22
C ASN A 438 9.73 48.09 -8.80
N LEU A 439 8.53 47.49 -8.81
CA LEU A 439 8.27 46.14 -9.33
C LEU A 439 8.35 46.05 -10.86
N ASN A 440 8.30 47.18 -11.58
CA ASN A 440 8.33 47.25 -13.05
C ASN A 440 7.33 46.27 -13.67
N VAL A 441 6.05 46.44 -13.28
CA VAL A 441 4.97 45.55 -13.72
C VAL A 441 4.60 45.86 -15.17
N SER A 442 4.51 44.82 -15.98
CA SER A 442 3.95 44.89 -17.33
C SER A 442 2.82 43.87 -17.48
N LEU A 443 1.86 44.23 -18.29
CA LEU A 443 0.69 43.40 -18.62
C LEU A 443 0.81 42.91 -20.05
N LYS A 444 0.33 41.70 -20.33
CA LYS A 444 0.21 41.19 -21.70
C LYS A 444 -0.72 42.05 -22.54
N TYR A 445 -1.79 42.53 -21.92
CA TYR A 445 -2.76 43.42 -22.53
C TYR A 445 -2.77 44.77 -21.78
N SER A 446 -2.55 45.86 -22.49
CA SER A 446 -2.53 47.21 -21.91
C SER A 446 -3.93 47.70 -21.51
N GLY A 447 -4.02 48.67 -20.58
CA GLY A 447 -5.26 49.35 -20.21
C GLY A 447 -5.96 48.83 -18.97
N ALA A 448 -5.57 47.70 -18.40
CA ALA A 448 -6.08 47.23 -17.12
C ALA A 448 -5.54 48.09 -15.96
N LYS A 449 -6.41 48.47 -15.02
CA LYS A 449 -6.00 49.15 -13.77
C LYS A 449 -5.26 48.15 -12.91
N ILE A 450 -4.02 48.51 -12.57
CA ILE A 450 -3.19 47.69 -11.66
C ILE A 450 -3.39 48.21 -10.23
N SER A 451 -3.46 47.29 -9.30
CA SER A 451 -3.44 47.55 -7.87
C SER A 451 -2.43 46.66 -7.17
N TYR A 452 -1.89 47.14 -6.07
CA TYR A 452 -0.84 46.48 -5.30
C TYR A 452 -1.25 46.37 -3.85
N THR A 453 -0.94 45.25 -3.21
CA THR A 453 -1.17 45.03 -1.79
C THR A 453 -0.03 44.30 -1.14
N SER A 454 0.24 44.60 0.11
CA SER A 454 1.15 43.87 0.99
C SER A 454 0.34 43.21 2.10
N SER A 455 0.56 41.93 2.35
CA SER A 455 -0.13 41.19 3.43
C SER A 455 0.35 41.59 4.82
N ASN A 456 1.55 42.16 4.89
CA ASN A 456 2.10 42.65 6.15
C ASN A 456 2.87 43.99 5.92
N THR A 457 2.22 45.11 6.23
CA THR A 457 2.75 46.44 6.01
C THR A 457 3.82 46.82 7.01
N SER A 458 3.99 46.10 8.10
CA SER A 458 5.12 46.29 9.04
C SER A 458 6.42 45.72 8.48
N VAL A 459 6.37 44.79 7.54
CA VAL A 459 7.52 44.22 6.83
C VAL A 459 7.86 45.04 5.59
N ALA A 460 6.88 45.30 4.73
CA ALA A 460 7.06 46.20 3.59
C ALA A 460 5.71 46.78 3.14
N THR A 461 5.72 48.00 2.63
CA THR A 461 4.59 48.64 1.96
C THR A 461 4.81 48.64 0.44
N VAL A 462 3.73 48.72 -0.31
CA VAL A 462 3.79 48.92 -1.77
C VAL A 462 2.86 50.05 -2.16
N SER A 463 3.34 51.01 -2.91
CA SER A 463 2.59 52.18 -3.40
C SER A 463 1.78 51.88 -4.67
N SER A 464 0.91 52.79 -5.05
CA SER A 464 0.04 52.64 -6.24
C SER A 464 0.79 52.58 -7.57
N ASP A 465 2.03 53.01 -7.63
CA ASP A 465 2.93 52.91 -8.78
C ASP A 465 3.81 51.65 -8.76
N GLY A 466 3.62 50.79 -7.77
CA GLY A 466 4.37 49.52 -7.62
C GLY A 466 5.72 49.67 -6.95
N THR A 467 6.00 50.79 -6.23
CA THR A 467 7.22 50.96 -5.46
C THR A 467 7.12 50.30 -4.09
N VAL A 468 8.00 49.34 -3.83
CA VAL A 468 8.08 48.60 -2.55
C VAL A 468 9.07 49.31 -1.62
N THR A 469 8.64 49.62 -0.40
CA THR A 469 9.47 50.20 0.68
C THR A 469 9.56 49.20 1.81
N VAL A 470 10.77 48.75 2.11
CA VAL A 470 11.07 47.83 3.21
C VAL A 470 10.96 48.59 4.55
N LYS A 471 10.31 47.93 5.57
CA LYS A 471 10.06 48.54 6.89
C LYS A 471 10.72 47.76 8.03
N GLY A 472 10.64 46.44 8.01
CA GLY A 472 11.17 45.63 9.11
C GLY A 472 11.35 44.14 8.68
N PRO A 473 12.04 43.34 9.53
CA PRO A 473 12.28 41.94 9.24
C PRO A 473 10.98 41.09 9.29
N GLY A 474 10.95 40.01 8.53
CA GLY A 474 9.81 39.10 8.44
C GLY A 474 9.45 38.75 7.00
N THR A 475 8.27 38.23 6.86
CA THR A 475 7.74 37.83 5.53
C THR A 475 6.47 38.61 5.22
N THR A 476 6.35 39.03 3.98
CA THR A 476 5.10 39.59 3.46
C THR A 476 4.86 39.08 2.05
N THR A 477 3.60 38.90 1.70
CA THR A 477 3.21 38.59 0.33
C THR A 477 2.80 39.89 -0.36
N ILE A 478 3.53 40.23 -1.43
CA ILE A 478 3.17 41.32 -2.32
C ILE A 478 2.27 40.77 -3.41
N THR A 479 1.09 41.33 -3.53
CA THR A 479 0.12 40.92 -4.56
C THR A 479 -0.12 42.07 -5.53
N VAL A 480 0.03 41.77 -6.80
CA VAL A 480 -0.28 42.65 -7.91
C VAL A 480 -1.56 42.15 -8.57
N LYS A 481 -2.57 42.99 -8.69
CA LYS A 481 -3.83 42.67 -9.35
C LYS A 481 -4.03 43.58 -10.54
N ALA A 482 -4.40 43.01 -11.66
CA ALA A 482 -4.91 43.74 -12.83
C ALA A 482 -6.43 43.54 -12.89
N ALA A 483 -7.18 44.61 -13.01
CA ALA A 483 -8.64 44.53 -13.16
C ALA A 483 -9.01 43.95 -14.50
N ALA A 484 -10.19 43.34 -14.60
CA ALA A 484 -10.75 42.92 -15.89
C ALA A 484 -11.05 44.13 -16.77
N THR A 485 -10.78 44.03 -18.05
CA THR A 485 -11.13 45.01 -19.06
C THR A 485 -11.68 44.30 -20.31
N GLY A 486 -12.94 44.55 -20.64
CA GLY A 486 -13.57 43.94 -21.83
C GLY A 486 -13.49 42.41 -21.80
N SER A 487 -12.85 41.85 -22.81
CA SER A 487 -12.72 40.39 -22.99
C SER A 487 -11.54 39.77 -22.18
N VAL A 488 -10.77 40.56 -21.47
CA VAL A 488 -9.62 40.12 -20.71
C VAL A 488 -9.98 40.08 -19.24
N GLY A 489 -9.89 38.92 -18.66
CA GLY A 489 -10.14 38.68 -17.24
C GLY A 489 -9.18 39.44 -16.32
N SER A 490 -9.56 39.57 -15.08
CA SER A 490 -8.64 40.09 -14.06
C SER A 490 -7.45 39.12 -13.84
N ALA A 491 -6.34 39.67 -13.49
CA ALA A 491 -5.17 38.90 -13.10
C ALA A 491 -4.70 39.25 -11.70
N SER A 492 -4.14 38.28 -11.05
CA SER A 492 -3.44 38.49 -9.78
C SER A 492 -2.14 37.72 -9.79
N LYS A 493 -1.08 38.35 -9.36
CA LYS A 493 0.22 37.72 -9.19
C LYS A 493 0.81 38.12 -7.86
N SER A 494 1.25 37.13 -7.12
CA SER A 494 1.82 37.33 -5.78
C SER A 494 3.21 36.74 -5.72
N PHE A 495 4.01 37.28 -4.86
CA PHE A 495 5.26 36.69 -4.47
C PHE A 495 5.55 37.02 -3.00
N THR A 496 6.31 36.15 -2.38
CA THR A 496 6.75 36.35 -1.02
C THR A 496 8.04 37.12 -1.00
N LEU A 497 8.06 38.22 -0.26
CA LEU A 497 9.26 38.99 0.08
C LEU A 497 9.65 38.64 1.49
N THR A 498 10.84 38.09 1.66
CA THR A 498 11.44 37.86 2.98
C THR A 498 12.44 38.98 3.26
N VAL A 499 12.16 39.76 4.22
CA VAL A 499 13.07 40.82 4.69
C VAL A 499 13.89 40.24 5.83
N LYS A 500 15.18 40.31 5.68
CA LYS A 500 16.12 39.82 6.67
C LYS A 500 16.86 40.99 7.31
N ASN A 501 17.21 40.82 8.53
CA ASN A 501 18.20 41.68 9.15
C ASN A 501 19.55 41.50 8.43
N PRO A 502 20.43 42.49 8.43
CA PRO A 502 21.78 42.38 7.93
C PRO A 502 22.49 41.18 8.59
N ALA A 503 23.15 40.37 7.76
CA ALA A 503 23.86 39.22 8.28
C ALA A 503 24.98 39.63 9.25
N GLN A 504 25.10 38.86 10.30
CA GLN A 504 26.23 39.01 11.23
C GLN A 504 27.55 38.68 10.54
N VAL A 505 28.59 39.38 10.90
CA VAL A 505 29.93 39.07 10.43
C VAL A 505 30.60 38.13 11.41
N VAL A 506 30.84 36.93 10.97
CA VAL A 506 31.59 35.93 11.74
C VAL A 506 33.09 36.07 11.43
N THR A 507 33.90 36.24 12.46
CA THR A 507 35.36 36.30 12.36
C THR A 507 35.99 35.11 13.05
N THR A 508 37.16 34.68 12.57
CA THR A 508 37.98 33.61 13.17
C THR A 508 39.44 34.06 13.18
N SER A 509 40.25 33.45 14.02
CA SER A 509 41.68 33.80 14.11
C SER A 509 42.39 33.71 12.74
N TYR A 510 42.06 32.73 11.98
CA TYR A 510 42.58 32.53 10.63
C TYR A 510 41.48 31.89 9.75
N THR A 511 41.55 32.13 8.44
CA THR A 511 40.66 31.50 7.45
C THR A 511 41.25 30.23 6.84
N LYS A 512 42.52 29.98 7.05
CA LYS A 512 43.26 28.82 6.58
C LYS A 512 44.17 28.29 7.66
N TYR A 513 44.20 27.01 7.89
CA TYR A 513 45.10 26.32 8.80
C TYR A 513 45.83 25.23 8.04
N LYS A 514 47.14 25.11 8.25
CA LYS A 514 47.94 23.98 7.83
C LYS A 514 48.22 23.09 9.04
N ARG A 515 47.95 21.84 8.95
CA ARG A 515 48.15 20.83 10.01
C ARG A 515 48.78 19.59 9.43
N THR A 516 49.26 18.72 10.30
CA THR A 516 49.65 17.36 9.94
C THR A 516 48.73 16.39 10.66
N GLU A 517 48.54 15.20 10.15
CA GLU A 517 47.78 14.16 10.83
C GLU A 517 48.33 13.93 12.25
N LEU A 518 47.42 13.62 13.18
CA LEU A 518 47.70 13.45 14.60
C LEU A 518 48.14 14.75 15.34
N ASP A 519 47.93 15.95 14.77
CA ASP A 519 48.17 17.20 15.50
C ASP A 519 47.19 17.37 16.65
N LYS A 520 47.64 18.14 17.68
CA LYS A 520 46.79 18.45 18.82
C LYS A 520 45.57 19.30 18.41
N MET A 521 44.49 19.14 19.14
CA MET A 521 43.32 19.97 19.02
C MET A 521 43.67 21.46 19.12
N PHE A 522 43.05 22.29 18.30
CA PHE A 522 43.18 23.76 18.33
C PHE A 522 41.78 24.41 18.25
N ASN A 523 41.67 25.69 18.56
CA ASN A 523 40.40 26.40 18.53
C ASN A 523 40.38 27.45 17.41
N LEU A 524 39.24 27.58 16.74
CA LEU A 524 39.03 28.58 15.68
C LEU A 524 38.89 30.02 16.25
N ASN A 525 38.57 30.15 17.53
CA ASN A 525 38.32 31.43 18.24
C ASN A 525 37.33 32.31 17.46
N ALA A 526 36.23 31.71 17.02
CA ALA A 526 35.24 32.43 16.26
C ALA A 526 34.50 33.46 17.15
N LYS A 527 34.18 34.59 16.55
CA LYS A 527 33.37 35.66 17.16
C LYS A 527 32.37 36.15 16.11
N SER A 528 31.22 36.63 16.58
CA SER A 528 30.24 37.35 15.77
C SER A 528 30.19 38.82 16.27
N ASP A 529 29.89 39.72 15.36
CA ASP A 529 29.57 41.11 15.68
C ASP A 529 28.10 41.30 16.13
N GLY A 530 27.27 40.27 15.96
CA GLY A 530 25.89 40.20 16.41
C GLY A 530 25.74 39.36 17.68
N ASP A 531 24.47 39.06 18.02
CA ASP A 531 24.06 38.35 19.24
C ASP A 531 23.67 36.86 18.97
N GLY A 532 23.92 36.36 17.76
CA GLY A 532 23.61 34.99 17.37
C GLY A 532 24.55 33.96 17.98
N THR A 533 24.01 32.80 18.33
CA THR A 533 24.77 31.65 18.83
C THR A 533 25.64 31.06 17.73
N LEU A 534 26.92 30.86 18.04
CA LEU A 534 27.86 30.24 17.12
C LEU A 534 27.70 28.69 17.10
N THR A 535 27.59 28.15 15.93
CA THR A 535 27.60 26.70 15.65
C THR A 535 28.69 26.36 14.63
N TYR A 536 29.17 25.11 14.64
CA TYR A 536 30.30 24.68 13.86
C TYR A 536 29.98 23.37 13.14
N LYS A 537 30.32 23.27 11.85
CA LYS A 537 30.12 22.06 11.06
C LYS A 537 31.35 21.77 10.22
N SER A 538 31.82 20.54 10.24
CA SER A 538 32.86 20.05 9.34
C SER A 538 32.24 19.53 8.04
N SER A 539 32.88 19.80 6.91
CA SER A 539 32.48 19.21 5.62
C SER A 539 32.96 17.78 5.45
N ASP A 540 33.98 17.39 6.21
CA ASP A 540 34.53 16.03 6.21
C ASP A 540 35.12 15.68 7.59
N GLU A 541 34.40 14.90 8.34
CA GLU A 541 34.82 14.45 9.67
C GLU A 541 35.93 13.37 9.66
N SER A 542 36.21 12.80 8.52
CA SER A 542 37.36 11.89 8.34
C SER A 542 38.70 12.65 8.28
N VAL A 543 38.65 13.94 7.93
CA VAL A 543 39.82 14.84 7.90
C VAL A 543 39.93 15.63 9.21
N ALA A 544 38.85 16.30 9.63
CA ALA A 544 38.82 16.98 10.92
C ALA A 544 37.41 17.09 11.50
N LYS A 545 37.29 16.88 12.81
CA LYS A 545 36.06 17.07 13.60
C LYS A 545 36.12 18.41 14.33
N VAL A 546 34.96 19.07 14.48
CA VAL A 546 34.84 20.33 15.23
C VAL A 546 33.85 20.19 16.38
N SER A 547 34.20 20.67 17.55
CA SER A 547 33.33 20.71 18.71
C SER A 547 32.36 21.90 18.67
N SER A 548 31.31 21.88 19.51
CA SER A 548 30.36 22.99 19.67
C SER A 548 30.97 24.28 20.22
N LYS A 549 32.23 24.25 20.68
CA LYS A 549 33.01 25.41 21.16
C LYS A 549 34.11 25.82 20.18
N GLY A 550 34.10 25.32 18.94
CA GLY A 550 35.07 25.63 17.90
C GLY A 550 36.44 24.98 18.05
N GLY A 551 36.56 23.99 18.93
CA GLY A 551 37.77 23.15 19.03
C GLY A 551 37.83 22.14 17.90
N VAL A 552 38.90 22.15 17.11
CA VAL A 552 39.11 21.27 15.93
C VAL A 552 40.05 20.16 16.30
N THR A 553 39.66 18.91 16.02
CA THR A 553 40.47 17.70 16.16
C THR A 553 40.81 17.19 14.76
N VAL A 554 42.08 17.06 14.45
CA VAL A 554 42.58 16.45 13.21
C VAL A 554 42.35 14.93 13.28
N VAL A 555 41.82 14.34 12.21
CA VAL A 555 41.49 12.90 12.13
C VAL A 555 42.36 12.20 11.08
N GLY A 556 42.47 12.76 9.87
CA GLY A 556 43.24 12.18 8.78
C GLY A 556 43.73 13.24 7.79
N PRO A 557 44.58 12.85 6.82
CA PRO A 557 45.08 13.77 5.79
C PRO A 557 43.99 14.15 4.81
N GLY A 558 44.05 15.38 4.30
CA GLY A 558 43.06 15.91 3.34
C GLY A 558 42.84 17.41 3.52
N VAL A 559 41.85 17.92 2.79
CA VAL A 559 41.43 19.32 2.89
C VAL A 559 39.95 19.34 3.34
N VAL A 560 39.66 20.04 4.39
CA VAL A 560 38.31 20.14 4.96
C VAL A 560 37.93 21.59 5.21
N THR A 561 36.68 21.92 5.04
CA THR A 561 36.11 23.21 5.39
C THR A 561 35.28 23.11 6.66
N ILE A 562 35.62 23.93 7.65
CA ILE A 562 34.75 24.12 8.81
C ILE A 562 33.87 25.37 8.58
N THR A 563 32.58 25.17 8.54
CA THR A 563 31.62 26.27 8.47
C THR A 563 31.24 26.67 9.89
N VAL A 564 31.48 27.93 10.19
CA VAL A 564 31.02 28.58 11.45
C VAL A 564 29.80 29.40 11.13
N THR A 565 28.70 29.14 11.79
CA THR A 565 27.43 29.85 11.59
C THR A 565 27.04 30.59 12.90
N ALA A 566 26.78 31.87 12.80
CA ALA A 566 26.07 32.62 13.83
C ALA A 566 24.57 32.57 13.53
N SER A 567 23.77 32.05 14.47
CA SER A 567 22.32 31.90 14.27
C SER A 567 21.63 33.24 14.07
N GLU A 568 20.56 33.21 13.27
CA GLU A 568 19.68 34.38 13.13
C GLU A 568 19.07 34.81 14.47
N THR A 569 18.89 36.10 14.65
CA THR A 569 18.28 36.69 15.83
C THR A 569 17.24 37.76 15.45
N ALA A 570 16.57 38.33 16.41
CA ALA A 570 15.61 39.41 16.15
C ALA A 570 16.23 40.66 15.51
N LYS A 571 17.54 40.86 15.63
CA LYS A 571 18.24 42.05 15.13
C LYS A 571 19.16 41.80 13.95
N PHE A 572 19.67 40.59 13.85
CA PHE A 572 20.68 40.21 12.85
C PHE A 572 20.28 38.94 12.11
N GLY A 573 20.60 38.90 10.83
CA GLY A 573 20.50 37.69 10.03
C GLY A 573 21.62 36.68 10.32
N GLU A 574 21.48 35.48 9.82
CA GLU A 574 22.51 34.44 9.92
C GLU A 574 23.83 34.91 9.31
N GLY A 575 24.92 34.73 10.04
CA GLY A 575 26.28 34.96 9.56
C GLY A 575 27.02 33.65 9.36
N LYS A 576 27.85 33.59 8.33
CA LYS A 576 28.65 32.39 8.03
C LYS A 576 30.10 32.76 7.75
N LYS A 577 31.02 31.92 8.24
CA LYS A 577 32.44 31.96 7.92
C LYS A 577 32.97 30.56 7.64
N GLU A 578 33.64 30.45 6.56
CA GLU A 578 34.32 29.19 6.21
C GLU A 578 35.79 29.29 6.57
N VAL A 579 36.30 28.20 7.11
CA VAL A 579 37.69 28.03 7.50
C VAL A 579 38.22 26.76 6.87
N THR A 580 39.21 26.90 6.02
CA THR A 580 39.85 25.75 5.35
C THR A 580 40.97 25.19 6.23
N ILE A 581 40.97 23.89 6.43
CA ILE A 581 42.04 23.19 7.12
C ILE A 581 42.66 22.21 6.15
N THR A 582 43.93 22.34 5.89
CA THR A 582 44.73 21.42 5.10
C THR A 582 45.53 20.56 6.05
N VAL A 583 45.27 19.27 6.03
CA VAL A 583 46.02 18.28 6.81
C VAL A 583 46.91 17.50 5.90
N SER A 584 48.19 17.66 6.06
CA SER A 584 49.21 16.91 5.31
C SER A 584 49.45 15.54 5.96
N ALA A 585 49.57 14.51 5.12
CA ALA A 585 50.02 13.22 5.60
C ALA A 585 51.43 13.33 6.21
N LEU A 586 51.70 12.57 7.26
CA LEU A 586 53.05 12.35 7.75
C LEU A 586 53.71 11.23 6.91
N ASP A 587 55.03 11.33 6.69
CA ASP A 587 55.76 10.16 6.22
C ASP A 587 55.63 8.98 7.24
N LYS A 588 56.01 7.81 6.78
CA LYS A 588 55.80 6.56 7.57
C LYS A 588 56.45 6.67 8.95
N ASP A 589 57.71 7.11 9.01
CA ASP A 589 58.47 7.14 10.26
C ASP A 589 57.93 8.20 11.25
N ALA A 590 57.59 9.38 10.74
CA ALA A 590 56.98 10.46 11.52
C ALA A 590 55.58 10.07 12.02
N ARG A 591 54.79 9.30 11.24
CA ARG A 591 53.49 8.79 11.63
C ARG A 591 53.62 7.76 12.73
N GLU A 592 54.54 6.78 12.56
CA GLU A 592 54.77 5.74 13.55
C GLU A 592 55.24 6.33 14.88
N ALA A 593 56.20 7.25 14.88
CA ALA A 593 56.64 7.93 16.08
C ALA A 593 55.52 8.72 16.79
N LYS A 594 54.67 9.40 16.03
CA LYS A 594 53.56 10.18 16.58
C LYS A 594 52.43 9.28 17.08
N ALA A 595 52.12 8.17 16.38
CA ALA A 595 51.18 7.15 16.80
C ALA A 595 51.64 6.40 18.05
N ALA A 596 52.89 6.01 18.12
CA ALA A 596 53.49 5.34 19.32
C ALA A 596 53.28 6.19 20.58
N LYS A 597 53.48 7.49 20.50
CA LYS A 597 53.24 8.40 21.62
C LYS A 597 51.77 8.45 22.04
N LEU A 598 50.85 8.40 21.11
CA LEU A 598 49.40 8.36 21.39
C LEU A 598 48.98 7.01 21.98
N ILE A 599 49.47 5.90 21.43
CA ILE A 599 49.27 4.53 21.91
C ILE A 599 49.70 4.41 23.37
N ALA A 600 50.92 4.80 23.66
CA ALA A 600 51.47 4.81 25.02
C ALA A 600 50.65 5.63 26.00
N GLY A 601 50.00 6.71 25.51
CA GLY A 601 49.09 7.50 26.30
C GLY A 601 47.77 6.78 26.63
N VAL A 602 47.18 6.08 25.65
CA VAL A 602 45.93 5.29 25.85
C VAL A 602 46.23 4.12 26.81
N GLU A 603 47.34 3.39 26.61
CA GLU A 603 47.73 2.26 27.46
C GLU A 603 47.98 2.65 28.91
N LYS A 604 48.46 3.85 29.17
CA LYS A 604 48.63 4.42 30.52
C LYS A 604 47.34 4.98 31.12
N THR A 605 46.27 5.12 30.31
CA THR A 605 45.00 5.66 30.78
C THR A 605 44.19 4.59 31.48
N THR A 606 43.80 4.81 32.70
CA THR A 606 42.99 3.86 33.48
C THR A 606 41.53 4.26 33.46
N VAL A 607 40.64 3.30 33.32
CA VAL A 607 39.23 3.44 33.69
C VAL A 607 39.16 3.39 35.20
N VAL A 608 38.74 4.45 35.87
CA VAL A 608 38.84 4.51 37.32
C VAL A 608 37.47 4.72 37.96
N SER A 609 37.38 4.28 39.22
CA SER A 609 36.16 4.22 40.02
C SER A 609 35.01 3.51 39.33
N ALA A 610 35.22 2.26 39.00
CA ALA A 610 34.09 1.39 38.64
C ALA A 610 33.39 0.90 39.90
N LYS A 611 32.08 0.76 39.84
CA LYS A 611 31.25 0.22 40.93
C LYS A 611 30.26 -0.78 40.33
N ALA A 612 30.10 -1.89 40.96
CA ALA A 612 29.04 -2.84 40.67
C ALA A 612 28.06 -2.86 41.84
N THR A 613 26.81 -2.67 41.58
CA THR A 613 25.77 -2.60 42.60
C THR A 613 24.66 -3.57 42.22
N GLU A 614 24.26 -4.44 43.13
CA GLU A 614 23.08 -5.27 42.96
C GLU A 614 21.82 -4.39 43.03
N LEU A 615 20.96 -4.57 42.05
CA LEU A 615 19.63 -4.01 42.02
C LEU A 615 18.59 -5.06 42.42
N SER A 616 17.33 -4.72 42.64
CA SER A 616 16.25 -5.66 42.88
C SER A 616 16.01 -6.56 41.64
N GLY A 617 15.75 -7.86 41.82
CA GLY A 617 15.34 -8.75 40.75
C GLY A 617 16.48 -9.35 39.94
N GLN A 618 17.57 -9.78 40.60
CA GLN A 618 18.70 -10.46 39.93
C GLN A 618 19.40 -9.61 38.86
N GLN A 619 19.51 -8.32 39.12
CA GLN A 619 20.20 -7.40 38.24
C GLN A 619 21.42 -6.80 38.91
N ILE A 620 22.49 -6.58 38.14
CA ILE A 620 23.68 -5.89 38.60
C ILE A 620 23.90 -4.67 37.69
N LYS A 621 23.92 -3.48 38.29
CA LYS A 621 24.34 -2.27 37.61
C LYS A 621 25.83 -2.09 37.75
N VAL A 622 26.52 -1.97 36.63
CA VAL A 622 27.94 -1.68 36.56
C VAL A 622 28.10 -0.26 36.04
N GLU A 623 28.79 0.58 36.82
CA GLU A 623 29.02 2.01 36.50
C GLU A 623 30.53 2.27 36.58
N TRP A 624 31.01 3.18 35.74
CA TRP A 624 32.40 3.58 35.74
C TRP A 624 32.59 5.06 35.42
N LYS A 625 33.72 5.60 35.81
CA LYS A 625 34.13 6.97 35.48
C LYS A 625 35.56 6.93 34.92
N LYS A 626 35.89 7.83 34.03
CA LYS A 626 37.26 8.04 33.56
C LYS A 626 38.01 8.82 34.67
N LYS A 627 39.19 8.40 35.06
CA LYS A 627 40.06 9.15 35.97
C LYS A 627 41.00 10.02 35.18
N ASN A 628 40.89 11.33 35.35
CA ASN A 628 41.84 12.33 34.88
C ASN A 628 42.10 12.46 33.36
N SER A 629 42.90 13.43 33.02
CA SER A 629 43.40 13.94 31.77
C SER A 629 44.12 12.96 30.83
N GLY A 630 43.85 11.65 30.94
CA GLY A 630 44.34 10.66 29.98
C GLY A 630 43.72 10.85 28.61
N TYR A 631 44.22 10.16 27.61
CA TYR A 631 43.71 10.21 26.25
C TYR A 631 42.26 9.72 26.16
N ASP A 632 41.49 10.28 25.28
CA ASP A 632 40.08 9.90 25.09
C ASP A 632 40.00 8.48 24.49
N VAL A 633 38.93 7.79 24.86
CA VAL A 633 38.57 6.49 24.30
C VAL A 633 37.29 6.65 23.48
N ASP A 634 37.11 5.79 22.50
CA ASP A 634 35.93 5.88 21.63
C ASP A 634 34.70 5.19 22.26
N TYR A 635 34.94 4.07 22.92
CA TYR A 635 33.91 3.30 23.64
C TYR A 635 34.50 2.43 24.72
N TYR A 636 33.65 1.72 25.50
CA TYR A 636 34.07 0.83 26.56
C TYR A 636 33.61 -0.62 26.28
N GLN A 637 34.38 -1.58 26.78
CA GLN A 637 34.00 -2.98 26.79
C GLN A 637 33.91 -3.49 28.25
N VAL A 638 32.83 -4.20 28.56
CA VAL A 638 32.54 -4.75 29.86
C VAL A 638 32.53 -6.27 29.77
N TYR A 639 33.24 -6.92 30.65
CA TYR A 639 33.40 -8.36 30.76
C TYR A 639 32.92 -8.82 32.13
N ARG A 640 32.38 -10.03 32.23
CA ARG A 640 31.94 -10.66 33.48
C ARG A 640 32.51 -12.07 33.63
N SER A 641 32.77 -12.45 34.86
CA SER A 641 33.09 -13.83 35.27
C SER A 641 32.57 -14.12 36.68
N THR A 642 32.37 -15.40 37.01
CA THR A 642 32.17 -15.88 38.37
C THR A 642 33.46 -16.25 39.04
N LYS A 643 34.58 -16.28 38.31
CA LYS A 643 35.94 -16.54 38.81
C LYS A 643 36.74 -15.24 38.88
N GLN A 644 37.58 -15.10 39.91
CA GLN A 644 38.32 -13.86 40.16
C GLN A 644 39.36 -13.55 39.08
N THR A 645 39.98 -14.55 38.51
CA THR A 645 41.14 -14.37 37.65
C THR A 645 40.96 -14.84 36.22
N SER A 646 39.95 -15.71 35.96
CA SER A 646 39.75 -16.36 34.67
C SER A 646 38.27 -16.36 34.22
N GLY A 647 37.99 -16.86 33.03
CA GLY A 647 36.63 -17.09 32.54
C GLY A 647 35.80 -15.81 32.22
N PHE A 648 36.48 -14.69 32.01
CA PHE A 648 35.79 -13.44 31.65
C PHE A 648 35.22 -13.47 30.23
N LYS A 649 33.93 -13.35 30.11
CA LYS A 649 33.22 -13.20 28.83
C LYS A 649 32.78 -11.75 28.66
N LYS A 650 32.92 -11.22 27.45
CA LYS A 650 32.41 -9.88 27.11
C LYS A 650 30.87 -9.89 27.14
N ILE A 651 30.28 -9.01 27.94
CA ILE A 651 28.84 -8.92 28.10
C ILE A 651 28.26 -7.64 27.46
N TYR A 652 29.09 -6.63 27.28
CA TYR A 652 28.62 -5.35 26.73
C TYR A 652 29.73 -4.59 26.02
N THR A 653 29.36 -3.83 24.99
CA THR A 653 30.18 -2.81 24.35
C THR A 653 29.33 -1.54 24.26
N THR A 654 29.81 -0.43 24.82
CA THR A 654 29.05 0.83 24.78
C THR A 654 29.00 1.41 23.37
N LYS A 655 27.96 2.18 23.10
CA LYS A 655 27.79 2.84 21.80
C LYS A 655 28.90 3.89 21.56
N ASP A 656 29.27 4.63 22.60
CA ASP A 656 30.31 5.65 22.57
C ASP A 656 30.95 5.82 23.97
N SER A 657 31.87 6.78 24.09
CA SER A 657 32.56 7.09 25.35
C SER A 657 31.71 7.87 26.37
N LYS A 658 30.48 8.29 26.01
CA LYS A 658 29.57 9.00 26.93
C LYS A 658 28.77 8.01 27.77
N GLU A 659 28.51 6.82 27.26
CA GLU A 659 27.84 5.76 27.99
C GLU A 659 28.79 5.16 29.05
N LYS A 660 28.40 5.24 30.31
CA LYS A 660 29.25 4.90 31.47
C LYS A 660 28.56 3.98 32.46
N SER A 661 27.55 3.26 32.02
CA SER A 661 26.89 2.25 32.83
C SER A 661 26.24 1.18 31.97
N VAL A 662 26.06 0.01 32.54
CA VAL A 662 25.27 -1.10 31.97
C VAL A 662 24.55 -1.83 33.09
N ILE A 663 23.33 -2.28 32.80
CA ILE A 663 22.59 -3.19 33.67
C ILE A 663 22.72 -4.60 33.11
N ASN A 664 23.33 -5.49 33.89
CA ASN A 664 23.42 -6.91 33.56
C ASN A 664 22.27 -7.65 34.27
N PHE A 665 21.34 -8.17 33.51
CA PHE A 665 20.14 -8.90 33.99
C PHE A 665 20.06 -10.36 33.47
N ARG A 666 21.05 -10.81 32.68
CA ARG A 666 21.09 -12.17 32.15
C ARG A 666 22.01 -13.03 33.00
N ASP A 667 21.57 -14.22 33.36
CA ASP A 667 22.35 -15.23 34.08
C ASP A 667 22.95 -14.70 35.39
N VAL A 668 22.20 -13.91 36.16
CA VAL A 668 22.60 -13.41 37.48
C VAL A 668 21.93 -14.30 38.53
N ASN A 669 22.74 -15.16 39.20
CA ASN A 669 22.24 -16.07 40.20
C ASN A 669 22.39 -15.44 41.61
N PRO A 670 21.52 -15.78 42.57
CA PRO A 670 21.64 -15.34 43.94
C PRO A 670 22.91 -15.95 44.59
N ASN A 671 23.33 -15.33 45.68
CA ASN A 671 24.51 -15.75 46.47
C ASN A 671 25.79 -16.01 45.69
N THR A 672 25.93 -15.37 44.52
CA THR A 672 27.06 -15.60 43.61
C THR A 672 27.92 -14.34 43.53
N THR A 673 29.26 -14.51 43.61
CA THR A 673 30.16 -13.38 43.37
C THR A 673 30.44 -13.23 41.89
N TYR A 674 30.11 -12.07 41.35
CA TYR A 674 30.44 -11.70 39.99
C TYR A 674 31.59 -10.70 39.96
N TRP A 675 32.52 -10.99 39.09
CA TRP A 675 33.68 -10.14 38.82
C TRP A 675 33.49 -9.48 37.45
N TYR A 676 33.71 -8.17 37.40
CA TYR A 676 33.62 -7.39 36.15
C TYR A 676 35.02 -6.80 35.85
N LYS A 677 35.32 -6.76 34.54
CA LYS A 677 36.44 -6.02 34.00
C LYS A 677 35.93 -5.02 32.97
N ILE A 678 36.39 -3.78 33.11
CA ILE A 678 36.06 -2.70 32.19
C ILE A 678 37.35 -2.16 31.60
N ARG A 679 37.36 -1.95 30.28
CA ARG A 679 38.43 -1.24 29.59
C ARG A 679 37.85 -0.27 28.57
N GLY A 680 38.58 0.81 28.31
CA GLY A 680 38.31 1.69 27.17
C GLY A 680 39.00 1.16 25.92
N VAL A 681 38.47 1.48 24.78
CA VAL A 681 38.99 1.14 23.46
C VAL A 681 39.08 2.42 22.63
N ARG A 682 40.18 2.57 21.92
CA ARG A 682 40.41 3.63 20.96
C ARG A 682 41.04 3.06 19.69
N GLU A 683 40.54 3.50 18.56
CA GLU A 683 41.14 3.16 17.26
C GLU A 683 42.20 4.22 16.90
N ILE A 684 43.39 3.77 16.60
CA ILE A 684 44.52 4.60 16.15
C ILE A 684 45.15 3.91 14.96
N ASN A 685 45.11 4.55 13.79
CA ASN A 685 45.60 4.03 12.51
C ASN A 685 45.02 2.65 12.13
N GLY A 686 43.76 2.41 12.44
CA GLY A 686 43.07 1.13 12.15
C GLY A 686 43.33 0.04 13.18
N GLU A 687 44.14 0.30 14.20
CA GLU A 687 44.38 -0.63 15.31
C GLU A 687 43.55 -0.25 16.54
N LEU A 688 42.99 -1.26 17.19
CA LEU A 688 42.27 -1.09 18.44
C LEU A 688 43.21 -1.11 19.63
N ILE A 689 43.43 0.03 20.24
CA ILE A 689 44.28 0.21 21.43
C ILE A 689 43.41 0.17 22.68
N TYR A 690 43.86 -0.50 23.68
CA TYR A 690 43.09 -0.79 24.88
C TYR A 690 43.73 -0.16 26.12
N THR A 691 42.90 0.43 26.99
CA THR A 691 43.35 0.77 28.33
C THR A 691 43.51 -0.48 29.18
N PRO A 692 44.30 -0.44 30.25
CA PRO A 692 44.31 -1.50 31.25
C PRO A 692 42.89 -1.76 31.79
N TYR A 693 42.63 -2.98 32.19
CA TYR A 693 41.35 -3.34 32.80
C TYR A 693 41.23 -2.78 34.22
N THR A 694 40.08 -2.17 34.49
CA THR A 694 39.64 -1.97 35.88
C THR A 694 38.77 -3.14 36.29
N LYS A 695 39.09 -3.74 37.45
CA LYS A 695 38.39 -4.93 37.96
C LYS A 695 37.63 -4.62 39.24
N ILE A 696 36.41 -5.07 39.29
CA ILE A 696 35.51 -4.91 40.45
C ILE A 696 34.72 -6.18 40.69
N SER A 697 34.13 -6.33 41.84
CA SER A 697 33.23 -7.44 42.14
C SER A 697 32.02 -7.01 42.94
N VAL A 698 30.98 -7.81 42.86
CA VAL A 698 29.77 -7.70 43.70
C VAL A 698 29.27 -9.11 44.00
N LYS A 699 28.86 -9.35 45.24
CA LYS A 699 28.20 -10.59 45.64
C LYS A 699 26.71 -10.33 45.71
N THR A 700 25.93 -11.13 44.99
CA THR A 700 24.48 -11.04 45.02
C THR A 700 23.94 -11.56 46.34
N LYS A 701 22.86 -10.96 46.83
CA LYS A 701 22.17 -11.38 48.05
C LYS A 701 21.42 -12.70 47.81
N ARG A 702 20.92 -13.32 48.88
CA ARG A 702 20.10 -14.55 48.84
C ARG A 702 18.74 -14.31 48.20
#